data_9c8f3ba26905556833d7cf53298a89c9
#
_entry.id   9c8f3ba26905556833d7cf53298a89c9
#
_cell.length_a   1.000
_cell.length_b   1.000
_cell.length_c   1.000
_cell.angle_alpha   90.00
_cell.angle_beta   90.00
_cell.angle_gamma   90.00
#
_symmetry.space_group_name_H-M   'P 1'
#
loop_
_entity.id
_entity.type
_entity.pdbx_description
1 polymer ?
#
loop_
_entity_poly.entity_id
_entity_poly.type
_entity_poly.pdbx_seq_one_letter_code
_entity_poly.pdbx_strand_id
1 'polypeptide(L)'
;MTTSARTVPAACPHDCPDTCAMLVTVDEDGRATGVAGNPEQPVTAGFLCGKVSNYLDRVYAEDRLLHPLIRTGPKGSGQFRAASWDEALDRAAGGLRAAIAEHGGESILPYSYMGTMGLLQADLMSARVMNALGASELERTICATAGMTGVAATHGISPEVDPESWPLARYVVLWGWNPMSTAPHLWRLVLEARRAGAKIVVIDPFRSRTARVADEHLRPRPGTDAALALGMMRAVVDERLHDDEWCRAHTSGYEALLGRLEEYPVERCAELCGVPAADIARIGCDFARSQPALLRLGVGAQRHKGAPVAYRTIACIPALTGAWRHEGGGCSYIPTATAGAVSGESLKRVDLRPREVRRINMSQLGDALTDPSLGPPVSALVCWASNPAQVAPEQEKVLAGLRRDDLFTVVLEQFMTDTARHADVVLPSTTQLEHLDMVASWGHQYVTWNEPAIAPVGESKPNTEVFRLLAARMGLDDPCFSETDEHLAAAILDDSPGGVSLEALRSRGFVKVDVGQRPAPHADGGFSTADGKLSFETDWLAGAGLDPLPAYDPPAEAAGAGAGERFRLALITPKTHLFLNSTFANQARQRSAQPEPYVVVHPDDAAIRGLDDGARVRVFNDRGGFLSAVRVSDDAPPGVVVAPTGWWSEDYEGGVGPQATTSQELTALGAAPIFNDNRVEVEQARSAGAGLSTPSVPGTDRS
;
A
#
# COMPACT_ATOMS: atom_id res chain seq x y z
N MET A 1 2.01 47.46 15.13
CA MET A 1 1.78 46.18 15.85
C MET A 1 2.09 45.08 14.88
N THR A 2 3.22 44.40 15.02
CA THR A 2 3.55 43.23 14.19
C THR A 2 2.60 42.12 14.64
N THR A 3 1.55 41.89 13.88
CA THR A 3 0.70 40.72 14.03
C THR A 3 1.56 39.51 13.77
N SER A 4 1.65 38.58 14.72
CA SER A 4 2.55 37.45 14.67
C SER A 4 1.94 36.34 13.80
N ALA A 5 2.71 35.80 12.89
CA ALA A 5 2.35 34.57 12.17
C ALA A 5 1.85 33.48 13.16
N ARG A 6 0.72 32.83 12.86
CA ARG A 6 0.18 31.76 13.72
C ARG A 6 0.72 30.40 13.27
N THR A 7 0.89 29.49 14.23
CA THR A 7 1.26 28.10 13.96
C THR A 7 0.06 27.20 14.21
N VAL A 8 -0.21 26.29 13.25
CA VAL A 8 -1.36 25.38 13.27
C VAL A 8 -0.86 23.93 13.22
N PRO A 9 -1.34 23.04 14.10
CA PRO A 9 -1.02 21.63 14.03
C PRO A 9 -1.68 20.99 12.80
N ALA A 10 -0.94 20.13 12.12
CA ALA A 10 -1.42 19.37 10.97
C ALA A 10 -0.83 17.97 10.96
N ALA A 11 -1.39 17.10 10.13
CA ALA A 11 -0.93 15.74 9.91
C ALA A 11 -0.51 15.53 8.46
N CYS A 12 0.51 14.70 8.22
CA CYS A 12 0.79 14.18 6.89
C CYS A 12 -0.20 13.06 6.58
N PRO A 13 -1.07 13.20 5.57
CA PRO A 13 -2.15 12.24 5.31
C PRO A 13 -1.76 11.14 4.33
N HIS A 14 -0.52 11.15 3.86
CA HIS A 14 -0.10 10.28 2.76
C HIS A 14 0.12 8.83 3.20
N ASP A 15 0.01 7.90 2.24
CA ASP A 15 0.23 6.45 2.40
C ASP A 15 1.68 6.13 2.83
N CYS A 16 1.96 6.38 4.10
CA CYS A 16 3.28 6.25 4.71
C CYS A 16 3.12 5.84 6.19
N PRO A 17 3.88 4.84 6.68
CA PRO A 17 3.78 4.39 8.06
C PRO A 17 4.19 5.45 9.09
N ASP A 18 4.94 6.45 8.68
CA ASP A 18 5.50 7.45 9.59
C ASP A 18 4.44 8.47 10.08
N THR A 19 3.37 8.70 9.35
CA THR A 19 2.25 9.60 9.74
C THR A 19 2.70 10.83 10.53
N CYS A 20 3.49 11.71 9.88
CA CYS A 20 4.17 12.80 10.56
C CYS A 20 3.18 13.84 11.14
N ALA A 21 3.38 14.21 12.40
CA ALA A 21 2.80 15.43 12.95
C ALA A 21 3.55 16.64 12.40
N MET A 22 2.81 17.63 11.90
CA MET A 22 3.33 18.83 11.25
C MET A 22 2.90 20.09 11.98
N LEU A 23 3.65 21.17 11.77
CA LEU A 23 3.35 22.53 12.17
C LEU A 23 3.34 23.41 10.93
N VAL A 24 2.22 24.09 10.69
CA VAL A 24 2.03 24.98 9.55
C VAL A 24 2.10 26.43 10.01
N THR A 25 2.99 27.21 9.43
CA THR A 25 3.07 28.65 9.66
C THR A 25 2.15 29.38 8.67
N VAL A 26 1.26 30.20 9.20
CA VAL A 26 0.28 30.98 8.43
C VAL A 26 0.50 32.44 8.68
N ASP A 27 0.56 33.25 7.63
CA ASP A 27 0.71 34.72 7.70
C ASP A 27 -0.60 35.43 8.02
N GLU A 28 -0.55 36.78 8.03
CA GLU A 28 -1.67 37.64 8.33
C GLU A 28 -2.81 37.58 7.31
N ASP A 29 -2.46 37.24 6.04
CA ASP A 29 -3.40 37.10 4.95
C ASP A 29 -4.07 35.69 4.92
N GLY A 30 -3.73 34.84 5.89
CA GLY A 30 -4.25 33.48 5.99
C GLY A 30 -3.57 32.49 5.03
N ARG A 31 -2.43 32.84 4.46
CA ARG A 31 -1.65 31.99 3.54
C ARG A 31 -0.63 31.16 4.33
N ALA A 32 -0.52 29.89 4.04
CA ALA A 32 0.56 29.06 4.57
C ALA A 32 1.89 29.47 3.93
N THR A 33 2.89 29.76 4.78
CA THR A 33 4.23 30.23 4.37
C THR A 33 5.34 29.26 4.78
N GLY A 34 5.04 28.28 5.65
CA GLY A 34 6.00 27.26 6.07
C GLY A 34 5.32 25.99 6.56
N VAL A 35 5.98 24.85 6.36
CA VAL A 35 5.60 23.56 6.93
C VAL A 35 6.84 22.92 7.56
N ALA A 36 6.73 22.53 8.83
CA ALA A 36 7.79 21.85 9.57
C ALA A 36 7.23 20.61 10.28
N GLY A 37 8.07 19.67 10.64
CA GLY A 37 7.68 18.57 11.50
C GLY A 37 7.52 19.05 12.94
N ASN A 38 6.62 18.44 13.70
CA ASN A 38 6.46 18.72 15.12
C ASN A 38 7.59 18.03 15.92
N PRO A 39 8.47 18.79 16.60
CA PRO A 39 9.61 18.22 17.33
C PRO A 39 9.19 17.42 18.57
N GLU A 40 7.99 17.62 19.07
CA GLU A 40 7.48 16.93 20.26
C GLU A 40 6.97 15.50 19.94
N GLN A 41 6.73 15.18 18.66
CA GLN A 41 6.27 13.86 18.27
C GLN A 41 7.45 12.86 18.30
N PRO A 42 7.42 11.81 19.16
CA PRO A 42 8.61 11.01 19.47
C PRO A 42 9.16 10.22 18.29
N VAL A 43 8.29 9.68 17.42
CA VAL A 43 8.70 8.86 16.28
C VAL A 43 9.26 9.71 15.15
N THR A 44 8.61 10.82 14.79
CA THR A 44 9.00 11.66 13.65
C THR A 44 10.00 12.77 14.01
N ALA A 45 10.08 13.15 15.30
CA ALA A 45 11.14 13.98 15.88
C ALA A 45 11.43 15.29 15.10
N GLY A 46 10.42 15.91 14.56
CA GLY A 46 10.48 17.28 14.00
C GLY A 46 11.08 17.42 12.61
N PHE A 47 11.48 16.34 11.91
CA PHE A 47 11.86 16.47 10.50
C PHE A 47 10.75 16.02 9.54
N LEU A 48 10.82 16.49 8.30
CA LEU A 48 9.96 16.05 7.20
C LEU A 48 10.79 15.38 6.12
N CYS A 49 10.24 14.32 5.50
CA CYS A 49 10.91 13.63 4.41
C CYS A 49 10.98 14.49 3.15
N GLY A 50 11.84 14.12 2.20
CA GLY A 50 12.04 14.85 0.95
C GLY A 50 10.80 14.98 0.05
N LYS A 51 9.72 14.20 0.31
CA LYS A 51 8.45 14.30 -0.40
C LYS A 51 7.59 15.46 0.14
N VAL A 52 7.62 15.68 1.45
CA VAL A 52 6.68 16.58 2.16
C VAL A 52 7.37 17.87 2.64
N SER A 53 8.70 17.95 2.71
CA SER A 53 9.42 19.14 3.16
C SER A 53 9.09 20.43 2.38
N ASN A 54 8.60 20.29 1.13
CA ASN A 54 8.18 21.39 0.27
C ASN A 54 6.68 21.28 -0.06
N TYR A 55 5.86 20.92 0.92
CA TYR A 55 4.45 20.63 0.68
C TYR A 55 3.66 21.79 0.10
N LEU A 56 4.08 23.03 0.37
CA LEU A 56 3.45 24.24 -0.15
C LEU A 56 3.52 24.34 -1.68
N ASP A 57 4.56 23.74 -2.31
CA ASP A 57 4.65 23.64 -3.78
C ASP A 57 3.46 22.84 -4.35
N ARG A 58 2.94 21.86 -3.60
CA ARG A 58 1.74 21.09 -3.97
C ARG A 58 0.46 21.88 -3.70
N VAL A 59 0.36 22.55 -2.54
CA VAL A 59 -0.84 23.30 -2.13
C VAL A 59 -1.14 24.42 -3.11
N TYR A 60 -0.10 25.12 -3.57
CA TYR A 60 -0.18 26.27 -4.46
C TYR A 60 0.32 25.98 -5.88
N ALA A 61 0.32 24.71 -6.30
CA ALA A 61 0.73 24.32 -7.64
C ALA A 61 -0.16 24.95 -8.72
N GLU A 62 0.44 25.40 -9.82
CA GLU A 62 -0.28 26.04 -10.94
C GLU A 62 -1.23 25.07 -11.66
N ASP A 63 -0.88 23.77 -11.67
CA ASP A 63 -1.66 22.67 -12.30
C ASP A 63 -2.74 22.09 -11.36
N ARG A 64 -2.95 22.71 -10.18
CA ARG A 64 -3.97 22.27 -9.24
C ARG A 64 -5.38 22.54 -9.77
N LEU A 65 -6.29 21.58 -9.62
CA LEU A 65 -7.70 21.72 -9.95
C LEU A 65 -8.37 22.65 -8.92
N LEU A 66 -8.86 23.80 -9.39
CA LEU A 66 -9.46 24.84 -8.54
C LEU A 66 -10.96 25.01 -8.77
N HIS A 67 -11.53 24.45 -9.84
CA HIS A 67 -12.93 24.53 -10.23
C HIS A 67 -13.44 23.18 -10.67
N PRO A 68 -14.75 22.87 -10.50
CA PRO A 68 -15.35 21.69 -11.10
C PRO A 68 -15.20 21.70 -12.63
N LEU A 69 -15.00 20.52 -13.22
CA LEU A 69 -14.81 20.34 -14.65
C LEU A 69 -15.82 19.33 -15.20
N ILE A 70 -16.39 19.63 -16.37
CA ILE A 70 -17.26 18.73 -17.13
C ILE A 70 -16.60 18.42 -18.48
N ARG A 71 -16.54 17.13 -18.82
CA ARG A 71 -15.97 16.64 -20.06
C ARG A 71 -16.70 17.17 -21.29
N THR A 72 -15.95 17.58 -22.31
CA THR A 72 -16.48 18.10 -23.60
C THR A 72 -16.02 17.28 -24.81
N GLY A 73 -14.97 16.47 -24.67
CA GLY A 73 -14.42 15.63 -25.73
C GLY A 73 -14.61 14.12 -25.48
N PRO A 74 -13.99 13.26 -26.29
CA PRO A 74 -13.95 11.82 -26.06
C PRO A 74 -13.33 11.49 -24.69
N LYS A 75 -13.70 10.37 -24.10
CA LYS A 75 -13.08 9.89 -22.83
C LYS A 75 -11.58 9.69 -23.00
N GLY A 76 -10.81 10.15 -22.02
CA GLY A 76 -9.35 10.10 -22.05
C GLY A 76 -8.68 11.20 -22.86
N SER A 77 -9.41 12.06 -23.59
CA SER A 77 -8.84 13.17 -24.36
C SER A 77 -8.31 14.31 -23.48
N GLY A 78 -8.70 14.39 -22.21
CA GLY A 78 -8.38 15.50 -21.32
C GLY A 78 -9.09 16.81 -21.67
N GLN A 79 -10.13 16.77 -22.51
CA GLN A 79 -10.89 17.96 -22.91
C GLN A 79 -12.04 18.21 -21.94
N PHE A 80 -11.92 19.28 -21.17
CA PHE A 80 -12.90 19.70 -20.17
C PHE A 80 -13.21 21.18 -20.30
N ARG A 81 -14.36 21.59 -19.75
CA ARG A 81 -14.69 22.99 -19.46
C ARG A 81 -14.93 23.17 -17.97
N ALA A 82 -14.67 24.36 -17.47
CA ALA A 82 -15.05 24.74 -16.14
C ALA A 82 -16.60 24.76 -16.01
N ALA A 83 -17.09 24.42 -14.82
CA ALA A 83 -18.49 24.42 -14.47
C ALA A 83 -18.67 24.97 -13.03
N SER A 84 -19.87 25.42 -12.71
CA SER A 84 -20.21 25.72 -11.31
C SER A 84 -20.35 24.41 -10.52
N TRP A 85 -20.26 24.50 -9.18
CA TRP A 85 -20.56 23.37 -8.32
C TRP A 85 -21.97 22.82 -8.52
N ASP A 86 -22.97 23.70 -8.68
CA ASP A 86 -24.34 23.28 -8.92
C ASP A 86 -24.47 22.48 -10.21
N GLU A 87 -23.91 22.97 -11.31
CA GLU A 87 -23.94 22.27 -12.58
C GLU A 87 -23.21 20.90 -12.52
N ALA A 88 -22.04 20.87 -11.87
CA ALA A 88 -21.25 19.63 -11.77
C ALA A 88 -21.92 18.60 -10.87
N LEU A 89 -22.52 19.03 -9.75
CA LEU A 89 -23.28 18.12 -8.86
C LEU A 89 -24.57 17.63 -9.51
N ASP A 90 -25.29 18.48 -10.24
CA ASP A 90 -26.47 18.07 -11.00
C ASP A 90 -26.12 17.03 -12.07
N ARG A 91 -25.00 17.24 -12.76
CA ARG A 91 -24.49 16.27 -13.74
C ARG A 91 -24.07 14.96 -13.09
N ALA A 92 -23.34 15.00 -11.97
CA ALA A 92 -22.93 13.83 -11.22
C ALA A 92 -24.15 13.04 -10.69
N ALA A 93 -25.07 13.70 -9.99
CA ALA A 93 -26.28 13.09 -9.48
C ALA A 93 -27.18 12.54 -10.60
N GLY A 94 -27.28 13.24 -11.72
CA GLY A 94 -28.01 12.82 -12.92
C GLY A 94 -27.48 11.52 -13.49
N GLY A 95 -26.15 11.40 -13.66
CA GLY A 95 -25.49 10.19 -14.13
C GLY A 95 -25.67 8.99 -13.20
N LEU A 96 -25.51 9.22 -11.88
CA LEU A 96 -25.72 8.17 -10.87
C LEU A 96 -27.20 7.70 -10.84
N ARG A 97 -28.15 8.62 -10.90
CA ARG A 97 -29.58 8.24 -10.99
C ARG A 97 -29.91 7.45 -12.24
N ALA A 98 -29.30 7.80 -13.39
CA ALA A 98 -29.49 7.04 -14.62
C ALA A 98 -28.95 5.61 -14.48
N ALA A 99 -27.76 5.43 -13.93
CA ALA A 99 -27.17 4.11 -13.67
C ALA A 99 -28.07 3.28 -12.72
N ILE A 100 -28.57 3.89 -11.63
CA ILE A 100 -29.48 3.22 -10.69
C ILE A 100 -30.80 2.84 -11.37
N ALA A 101 -31.38 3.72 -12.16
CA ALA A 101 -32.66 3.47 -12.83
C ALA A 101 -32.56 2.34 -13.86
N GLU A 102 -31.43 2.22 -14.54
CA GLU A 102 -31.22 1.19 -15.58
C GLU A 102 -30.80 -0.16 -15.00
N HIS A 103 -29.88 -0.15 -14.01
CA HIS A 103 -29.21 -1.37 -13.56
C HIS A 103 -29.26 -1.60 -12.03
N GLY A 104 -29.84 -0.68 -11.27
CA GLY A 104 -29.86 -0.74 -9.81
C GLY A 104 -28.57 -0.19 -9.16
N GLY A 105 -28.60 -0.08 -7.83
CA GLY A 105 -27.51 0.56 -7.07
C GLY A 105 -26.14 -0.10 -7.25
N GLU A 106 -26.10 -1.43 -7.35
CA GLU A 106 -24.84 -2.18 -7.53
C GLU A 106 -24.11 -1.90 -8.85
N SER A 107 -24.75 -1.19 -9.80
CA SER A 107 -24.10 -0.71 -11.01
C SER A 107 -23.14 0.46 -10.75
N ILE A 108 -23.21 1.07 -9.56
CA ILE A 108 -22.26 2.07 -9.10
C ILE A 108 -21.10 1.35 -8.40
N LEU A 109 -19.88 1.58 -8.86
CA LEU A 109 -18.64 1.15 -8.19
C LEU A 109 -17.96 2.36 -7.53
N PRO A 110 -17.96 2.46 -6.19
CA PRO A 110 -17.08 3.39 -5.50
C PRO A 110 -15.64 2.89 -5.56
N TYR A 111 -14.67 3.75 -5.84
CA TYR A 111 -13.27 3.38 -5.88
C TYR A 111 -12.41 4.40 -5.13
N SER A 112 -11.83 3.98 -4.01
CA SER A 112 -10.95 4.83 -3.23
C SER A 112 -9.91 4.01 -2.48
N TYR A 113 -8.67 4.52 -2.41
CA TYR A 113 -7.64 3.90 -1.56
C TYR A 113 -6.44 4.81 -1.36
N MET A 114 -6.12 5.11 -0.10
CA MET A 114 -4.86 5.64 0.46
C MET A 114 -4.27 6.91 -0.21
N GLY A 115 -4.98 7.61 -1.06
CA GLY A 115 -4.59 8.96 -1.49
C GLY A 115 -4.64 9.96 -0.33
N THR A 116 -5.47 9.65 0.67
CA THR A 116 -5.40 10.17 2.04
C THR A 116 -5.61 9.04 3.05
N MET A 117 -4.88 9.09 4.15
CA MET A 117 -5.03 8.19 5.31
C MET A 117 -5.92 8.79 6.40
N GLY A 118 -6.49 9.96 6.17
CA GLY A 118 -7.36 10.63 7.11
C GLY A 118 -8.66 9.87 7.34
N LEU A 119 -9.05 9.69 8.61
CA LEU A 119 -10.22 8.90 8.98
C LEU A 119 -11.55 9.52 8.50
N LEU A 120 -11.59 10.85 8.35
CA LEU A 120 -12.77 11.55 7.88
C LEU A 120 -12.81 11.62 6.34
N GLN A 121 -11.70 12.07 5.73
CA GLN A 121 -11.68 12.41 4.31
C GLN A 121 -11.45 11.18 3.40
N ALA A 122 -10.98 10.03 3.94
CA ALA A 122 -10.74 8.85 3.13
C ALA A 122 -12.04 8.21 2.64
N ASP A 123 -12.95 7.83 3.54
CA ASP A 123 -14.13 7.08 3.13
C ASP A 123 -15.34 7.14 4.09
N LEU A 124 -15.37 8.03 5.09
CA LEU A 124 -16.44 7.99 6.08
C LEU A 124 -17.80 8.48 5.53
N MET A 125 -17.87 9.74 5.07
CA MET A 125 -19.12 10.29 4.50
C MET A 125 -19.46 9.62 3.15
N SER A 126 -18.44 9.32 2.34
CA SER A 126 -18.63 8.59 1.08
C SER A 126 -19.23 7.20 1.27
N ALA A 127 -18.79 6.44 2.28
CA ALA A 127 -19.35 5.13 2.59
C ALA A 127 -20.84 5.22 2.94
N ARG A 128 -21.24 6.22 3.72
CA ARG A 128 -22.67 6.46 4.06
C ARG A 128 -23.52 6.66 2.80
N VAL A 129 -23.05 7.55 1.90
CA VAL A 129 -23.74 7.84 0.64
C VAL A 129 -23.82 6.58 -0.23
N MET A 130 -22.70 5.87 -0.40
CA MET A 130 -22.67 4.67 -1.25
C MET A 130 -23.54 3.53 -0.65
N ASN A 131 -23.54 3.37 0.67
CA ASN A 131 -24.41 2.42 1.36
C ASN A 131 -25.90 2.74 1.12
N ALA A 132 -26.29 4.01 1.27
CA ALA A 132 -27.68 4.42 1.04
C ALA A 132 -28.13 4.25 -0.42
N LEU A 133 -27.21 4.41 -1.38
CA LEU A 133 -27.48 4.17 -2.80
C LEU A 133 -27.53 2.68 -3.16
N GLY A 134 -27.14 1.78 -2.25
CA GLY A 134 -27.00 0.35 -2.53
C GLY A 134 -25.90 0.05 -3.56
N ALA A 135 -24.83 0.85 -3.57
CA ALA A 135 -23.69 0.69 -4.46
C ALA A 135 -22.92 -0.61 -4.17
N SER A 136 -22.17 -1.12 -5.15
CA SER A 136 -21.23 -2.23 -4.95
C SER A 136 -20.22 -1.88 -3.85
N GLU A 137 -19.81 -2.87 -3.06
CA GLU A 137 -18.76 -2.70 -2.05
C GLU A 137 -17.38 -2.88 -2.69
N LEU A 138 -16.47 -1.94 -2.48
CA LEU A 138 -15.07 -2.08 -2.90
C LEU A 138 -14.28 -2.86 -1.85
N GLU A 139 -13.76 -4.02 -2.24
CA GLU A 139 -12.85 -4.80 -1.40
C GLU A 139 -11.42 -4.24 -1.54
N ARG A 140 -10.92 -3.58 -0.48
CA ARG A 140 -9.66 -2.83 -0.48
C ARG A 140 -8.48 -3.69 -0.08
N THR A 141 -7.88 -4.42 -1.01
CA THR A 141 -6.87 -5.45 -0.76
C THR A 141 -5.50 -5.19 -1.41
N ILE A 142 -5.36 -4.15 -2.22
CA ILE A 142 -4.17 -3.90 -3.05
C ILE A 142 -2.87 -3.68 -2.24
N CYS A 143 -2.95 -3.38 -0.94
CA CYS A 143 -1.79 -3.02 -0.13
C CYS A 143 -1.21 -4.20 0.67
N ALA A 144 -1.76 -4.52 1.83
CA ALA A 144 -1.09 -5.30 2.87
C ALA A 144 -1.87 -6.54 3.34
N THR A 145 -3.04 -6.82 2.80
CA THR A 145 -3.99 -7.81 3.34
C THR A 145 -3.45 -9.24 3.36
N ALA A 146 -2.67 -9.65 2.37
CA ALA A 146 -2.05 -10.98 2.35
C ALA A 146 -1.07 -11.18 3.51
N GLY A 147 -0.16 -10.21 3.73
CA GLY A 147 0.79 -10.25 4.83
C GLY A 147 0.10 -10.12 6.18
N MET A 148 -0.89 -9.21 6.32
CA MET A 148 -1.67 -9.06 7.55
C MET A 148 -2.38 -10.35 7.93
N THR A 149 -3.00 -11.03 6.97
CA THR A 149 -3.69 -12.31 7.18
C THR A 149 -2.69 -13.40 7.57
N GLY A 150 -1.52 -13.46 6.91
CA GLY A 150 -0.47 -14.42 7.25
C GLY A 150 0.10 -14.22 8.66
N VAL A 151 0.38 -12.98 9.04
CA VAL A 151 0.86 -12.64 10.39
C VAL A 151 -0.23 -12.93 11.43
N ALA A 152 -1.49 -12.56 11.16
CA ALA A 152 -2.62 -12.83 12.04
C ALA A 152 -2.87 -14.35 12.22
N ALA A 153 -2.58 -15.18 11.23
CA ALA A 153 -2.65 -16.63 11.34
C ALA A 153 -1.62 -17.20 12.33
N THR A 154 -0.59 -16.42 12.70
CA THR A 154 0.46 -16.81 13.63
C THR A 154 0.18 -16.28 15.03
N HIS A 155 -0.05 -14.98 15.20
CA HIS A 155 -0.19 -14.36 16.54
C HIS A 155 -1.48 -13.54 16.73
N GLY A 156 -2.48 -13.73 15.86
CA GLY A 156 -3.73 -12.97 15.96
C GLY A 156 -3.54 -11.48 15.67
N ILE A 157 -4.52 -10.67 16.06
CA ILE A 157 -4.42 -9.19 16.03
C ILE A 157 -3.84 -8.74 17.37
N SER A 158 -2.58 -9.06 17.59
CA SER A 158 -1.85 -8.77 18.83
C SER A 158 -1.07 -7.47 18.73
N PRO A 159 -0.80 -6.77 19.86
CA PRO A 159 0.17 -5.69 19.86
C PRO A 159 1.52 -6.16 19.34
N GLU A 160 2.08 -5.40 18.40
CA GLU A 160 3.42 -5.64 17.87
C GLU A 160 4.47 -4.90 18.69
N VAL A 161 5.75 -5.09 18.37
CA VAL A 161 6.86 -4.38 19.02
C VAL A 161 6.71 -2.88 18.78
N ASP A 162 6.61 -2.08 19.85
CA ASP A 162 6.53 -0.63 19.75
C ASP A 162 7.79 -0.07 19.08
N PRO A 163 7.66 0.73 18.02
CA PRO A 163 8.82 1.34 17.37
C PRO A 163 9.72 2.15 18.31
N GLU A 164 9.18 2.75 19.37
CA GLU A 164 10.00 3.47 20.35
C GLU A 164 10.97 2.56 21.11
N SER A 165 10.73 1.23 21.14
CA SER A 165 11.64 0.25 21.73
C SER A 165 12.66 -0.35 20.75
N TRP A 166 12.53 -0.11 19.43
CA TRP A 166 13.46 -0.64 18.41
C TRP A 166 14.94 -0.27 18.67
N PRO A 167 15.28 0.91 19.22
CA PRO A 167 16.67 1.25 19.57
C PRO A 167 17.34 0.29 20.57
N LEU A 168 16.57 -0.55 21.29
CA LEU A 168 17.08 -1.56 22.22
C LEU A 168 17.53 -2.84 21.51
N ALA A 169 17.12 -3.07 20.27
CA ALA A 169 17.48 -4.26 19.51
C ALA A 169 19.02 -4.32 19.26
N ARG A 170 19.56 -5.54 19.30
CA ARG A 170 20.97 -5.84 18.99
C ARG A 170 21.15 -6.44 17.59
N TYR A 171 20.07 -6.98 17.03
CA TYR A 171 20.03 -7.55 15.71
C TYR A 171 18.70 -7.17 15.06
N VAL A 172 18.76 -6.54 13.88
CA VAL A 172 17.57 -6.06 13.17
C VAL A 172 17.54 -6.66 11.77
N VAL A 173 16.51 -7.43 11.48
CA VAL A 173 16.25 -7.95 10.13
C VAL A 173 15.14 -7.13 9.49
N LEU A 174 15.45 -6.47 8.38
CA LEU A 174 14.51 -5.73 7.54
C LEU A 174 14.16 -6.59 6.32
N TRP A 175 12.98 -7.19 6.33
CA TRP A 175 12.57 -8.14 5.31
C TRP A 175 11.58 -7.54 4.33
N GLY A 176 11.95 -7.40 3.05
CA GLY A 176 11.12 -6.79 2.01
C GLY A 176 10.75 -5.33 2.31
N TRP A 177 11.62 -4.59 3.03
CA TRP A 177 11.35 -3.23 3.47
C TRP A 177 12.51 -2.28 3.16
N ASN A 178 12.19 -1.17 2.47
CA ASN A 178 13.14 -0.11 2.11
C ASN A 178 12.82 1.21 2.82
N PRO A 179 13.01 1.30 4.17
CA PRO A 179 12.59 2.45 4.97
C PRO A 179 13.24 3.77 4.56
N MET A 180 14.46 3.79 4.05
CA MET A 180 15.08 5.03 3.55
C MET A 180 14.23 5.70 2.47
N SER A 181 13.44 4.95 1.72
CA SER A 181 12.55 5.48 0.68
C SER A 181 11.10 5.59 1.12
N THR A 182 10.61 4.70 2.00
CA THR A 182 9.18 4.54 2.30
C THR A 182 8.78 4.88 3.73
N ALA A 183 9.75 4.97 4.68
CA ALA A 183 9.51 5.23 6.10
C ALA A 183 10.75 5.86 6.78
N PRO A 184 11.19 7.07 6.36
CA PRO A 184 12.46 7.63 6.80
C PRO A 184 12.54 7.96 8.30
N HIS A 185 11.40 8.17 8.97
CA HIS A 185 11.36 8.43 10.41
C HIS A 185 11.49 7.15 11.22
N LEU A 186 10.82 6.07 10.82
CA LEU A 186 11.06 4.74 11.41
C LEU A 186 12.48 4.24 11.11
N TRP A 187 13.05 4.57 9.96
CA TRP A 187 14.48 4.31 9.68
C TRP A 187 15.42 4.98 10.70
N ARG A 188 15.07 6.15 11.20
CA ARG A 188 15.83 6.82 12.26
C ARG A 188 15.98 5.93 13.50
N LEU A 189 14.91 5.25 13.93
CA LEU A 189 14.91 4.36 15.08
C LEU A 189 15.82 3.14 14.85
N VAL A 190 15.85 2.60 13.63
CA VAL A 190 16.78 1.54 13.24
C VAL A 190 18.22 2.03 13.29
N LEU A 191 18.49 3.28 12.86
CA LEU A 191 19.83 3.89 12.97
C LEU A 191 20.23 4.14 14.43
N GLU A 192 19.30 4.39 15.32
CA GLU A 192 19.58 4.50 16.77
C GLU A 192 20.01 3.15 17.34
N ALA A 193 19.31 2.05 16.99
CA ALA A 193 19.74 0.70 17.32
C ALA A 193 21.16 0.42 16.81
N ARG A 194 21.46 0.80 15.54
CA ARG A 194 22.80 0.65 14.96
C ARG A 194 23.87 1.42 15.72
N ARG A 195 23.59 2.67 16.14
CA ARG A 195 24.51 3.48 16.96
C ARG A 195 24.74 2.83 18.33
N ALA A 196 23.75 2.10 18.86
CA ALA A 196 23.89 1.30 20.08
C ALA A 196 24.58 -0.05 19.86
N GLY A 197 25.02 -0.37 18.64
CA GLY A 197 25.79 -1.57 18.30
C GLY A 197 24.97 -2.69 17.64
N ALA A 198 23.73 -2.44 17.24
CA ALA A 198 22.93 -3.42 16.50
C ALA A 198 23.51 -3.70 15.12
N LYS A 199 23.44 -4.96 14.69
CA LYS A 199 23.70 -5.38 13.32
C LYS A 199 22.42 -5.29 12.50
N ILE A 200 22.49 -4.67 11.33
CA ILE A 200 21.35 -4.48 10.42
C ILE A 200 21.50 -5.41 9.22
N VAL A 201 20.53 -6.29 9.02
CA VAL A 201 20.44 -7.21 7.88
C VAL A 201 19.23 -6.82 7.04
N VAL A 202 19.41 -6.73 5.72
CA VAL A 202 18.32 -6.52 4.75
C VAL A 202 18.14 -7.79 3.95
N ILE A 203 16.90 -8.25 3.83
CA ILE A 203 16.48 -9.35 2.96
C ILE A 203 15.56 -8.76 1.89
N ASP A 204 16.07 -8.62 0.66
CA ASP A 204 15.37 -8.00 -0.47
C ASP A 204 16.06 -8.44 -1.77
N PRO A 205 15.34 -8.89 -2.82
CA PRO A 205 15.95 -9.18 -4.12
C PRO A 205 16.69 -7.99 -4.72
N PHE A 206 16.14 -6.79 -4.55
CA PHE A 206 16.69 -5.55 -5.08
C PHE A 206 17.67 -4.90 -4.09
N ARG A 207 18.84 -4.50 -4.60
CA ARG A 207 19.79 -3.72 -3.81
C ARG A 207 19.31 -2.29 -3.62
N SER A 208 18.29 -2.14 -2.79
CA SER A 208 17.62 -0.87 -2.49
C SER A 208 18.54 0.12 -1.78
N ARG A 209 18.09 1.37 -1.61
CA ARG A 209 18.84 2.40 -0.85
C ARG A 209 19.14 1.94 0.58
N THR A 210 18.24 1.23 1.22
CA THR A 210 18.43 0.66 2.57
C THR A 210 19.44 -0.49 2.52
N ALA A 211 19.35 -1.38 1.55
CA ALA A 211 20.27 -2.50 1.39
C ALA A 211 21.72 -2.05 1.17
N ARG A 212 21.93 -0.92 0.48
CA ARG A 212 23.29 -0.36 0.24
C ARG A 212 24.01 0.12 1.51
N VAL A 213 23.28 0.41 2.57
CA VAL A 213 23.82 0.92 3.84
C VAL A 213 23.68 -0.06 4.99
N ALA A 214 23.05 -1.20 4.79
CA ALA A 214 22.98 -2.30 5.74
C ALA A 214 24.34 -2.95 5.97
N ASP A 215 24.50 -3.65 7.10
CA ASP A 215 25.72 -4.39 7.38
C ASP A 215 25.77 -5.69 6.56
N GLU A 216 24.58 -6.25 6.21
CA GLU A 216 24.45 -7.41 5.34
C GLU A 216 23.21 -7.29 4.45
N HIS A 217 23.29 -7.87 3.24
CA HIS A 217 22.19 -7.91 2.29
C HIS A 217 22.05 -9.32 1.69
N LEU A 218 20.94 -10.00 2.00
CA LEU A 218 20.57 -11.27 1.39
C LEU A 218 19.58 -11.02 0.24
N ARG A 219 19.80 -11.72 -0.87
CA ARG A 219 19.05 -11.52 -2.12
C ARG A 219 18.33 -12.84 -2.52
N PRO A 220 17.21 -13.19 -1.88
CA PRO A 220 16.44 -14.37 -2.30
C PRO A 220 15.82 -14.16 -3.67
N ARG A 221 15.57 -15.25 -4.41
CA ARG A 221 14.72 -15.19 -5.60
C ARG A 221 13.33 -14.66 -5.22
N PRO A 222 12.72 -13.79 -6.03
CA PRO A 222 11.37 -13.30 -5.75
C PRO A 222 10.37 -14.42 -5.45
N GLY A 223 9.58 -14.29 -4.38
CA GLY A 223 8.57 -15.26 -3.97
C GLY A 223 9.08 -16.50 -3.23
N THR A 224 10.35 -16.53 -2.82
CA THR A 224 10.93 -17.68 -2.09
C THR A 224 11.20 -17.40 -0.61
N ASP A 225 10.59 -16.36 -0.08
CA ASP A 225 10.79 -15.87 1.28
C ASP A 225 10.47 -16.95 2.35
N ALA A 226 9.43 -17.75 2.15
CA ALA A 226 9.09 -18.85 3.05
C ALA A 226 10.19 -19.92 3.10
N ALA A 227 10.80 -20.27 1.96
CA ALA A 227 11.89 -21.25 1.92
C ALA A 227 13.11 -20.72 2.72
N LEU A 228 13.45 -19.43 2.55
CA LEU A 228 14.52 -18.80 3.33
C LEU A 228 14.22 -18.86 4.84
N ALA A 229 12.99 -18.51 5.25
CA ALA A 229 12.58 -18.53 6.65
C ALA A 229 12.62 -19.94 7.27
N LEU A 230 12.15 -20.97 6.52
CA LEU A 230 12.23 -22.37 6.94
C LEU A 230 13.68 -22.82 7.12
N GLY A 231 14.58 -22.47 6.19
CA GLY A 231 16.02 -22.76 6.31
C GLY A 231 16.66 -22.08 7.52
N MET A 232 16.30 -20.81 7.83
CA MET A 232 16.77 -20.11 9.02
C MET A 232 16.30 -20.83 10.30
N MET A 233 15.02 -21.20 10.37
CA MET A 233 14.46 -21.93 11.52
C MET A 233 15.08 -23.31 11.65
N ARG A 234 15.31 -24.01 10.56
CA ARG A 234 16.00 -25.32 10.57
C ARG A 234 17.40 -25.21 11.18
N ALA A 235 18.20 -24.24 10.73
CA ALA A 235 19.54 -23.99 11.27
C ALA A 235 19.53 -23.68 12.77
N VAL A 236 18.56 -22.88 13.23
CA VAL A 236 18.37 -22.57 14.65
C VAL A 236 18.09 -23.84 15.47
N VAL A 237 17.28 -24.76 14.95
CA VAL A 237 16.98 -26.04 15.60
C VAL A 237 18.18 -26.97 15.61
N ASP A 238 18.92 -27.09 14.50
CA ASP A 238 20.12 -27.93 14.38
C ASP A 238 21.21 -27.52 15.37
N GLU A 239 21.39 -26.19 15.54
CA GLU A 239 22.34 -25.60 16.48
C GLU A 239 21.81 -25.51 17.93
N ARG A 240 20.57 -25.99 18.19
CA ARG A 240 19.90 -25.94 19.51
C ARG A 240 19.82 -24.54 20.11
N LEU A 241 19.54 -23.55 19.27
CA LEU A 241 19.43 -22.14 19.64
C LEU A 241 17.97 -21.69 19.82
N HIS A 242 17.01 -22.59 19.59
CA HIS A 242 15.58 -22.34 19.81
C HIS A 242 15.26 -22.27 21.31
N ASP A 243 14.28 -21.47 21.69
CA ASP A 243 13.80 -21.34 23.07
C ASP A 243 12.74 -22.41 23.36
N ASP A 244 13.18 -23.62 23.66
CA ASP A 244 12.29 -24.78 23.92
C ASP A 244 11.30 -24.50 25.05
N GLU A 245 11.74 -23.86 26.16
CA GLU A 245 10.91 -23.55 27.31
C GLU A 245 9.78 -22.60 26.95
N TRP A 246 10.09 -21.49 26.32
CA TRP A 246 9.10 -20.49 25.92
C TRP A 246 8.14 -21.05 24.86
N CYS A 247 8.65 -21.78 23.87
CA CYS A 247 7.82 -22.39 22.82
C CYS A 247 6.80 -23.37 23.44
N ARG A 248 7.20 -24.26 24.34
CA ARG A 248 6.27 -25.19 24.98
C ARG A 248 5.20 -24.49 25.83
N ALA A 249 5.57 -23.42 26.50
CA ALA A 249 4.65 -22.68 27.37
C ALA A 249 3.64 -21.81 26.55
N HIS A 250 4.11 -21.15 25.51
CA HIS A 250 3.40 -20.02 24.89
C HIS A 250 3.07 -20.23 23.40
N THR A 251 3.27 -21.43 22.84
CA THR A 251 2.90 -21.72 21.46
C THR A 251 2.03 -22.98 21.35
N SER A 252 1.27 -23.08 20.27
CA SER A 252 0.56 -24.28 19.83
C SER A 252 1.20 -24.85 18.56
N GLY A 253 1.23 -26.20 18.40
CA GLY A 253 1.82 -26.86 17.24
C GLY A 253 3.36 -26.89 17.21
N TYR A 254 4.03 -26.71 18.36
CA TYR A 254 5.51 -26.66 18.42
C TYR A 254 6.17 -27.95 17.94
N GLU A 255 5.73 -29.12 18.42
CA GLU A 255 6.30 -30.43 17.98
C GLU A 255 6.03 -30.67 16.48
N ALA A 256 4.86 -30.25 15.98
CA ALA A 256 4.53 -30.34 14.57
C ALA A 256 5.47 -29.45 13.72
N LEU A 257 5.80 -28.25 14.20
CA LEU A 257 6.80 -27.38 13.55
C LEU A 257 8.18 -28.05 13.50
N LEU A 258 8.63 -28.66 14.60
CA LEU A 258 9.93 -29.35 14.62
C LEU A 258 9.96 -30.47 13.56
N GLY A 259 8.89 -31.29 13.49
CA GLY A 259 8.73 -32.31 12.45
C GLY A 259 8.72 -31.74 11.02
N ARG A 260 8.01 -30.63 10.81
CA ARG A 260 7.98 -29.92 9.53
C ARG A 260 9.36 -29.43 9.09
N LEU A 261 10.18 -28.92 10.01
CA LEU A 261 11.53 -28.43 9.69
C LEU A 261 12.48 -29.55 9.23
N GLU A 262 12.22 -30.82 9.54
CA GLU A 262 12.99 -31.96 8.99
C GLU A 262 12.83 -32.10 7.47
N GLU A 263 11.69 -31.67 6.92
CA GLU A 263 11.44 -31.70 5.49
C GLU A 263 12.19 -30.59 4.72
N TYR A 264 12.73 -29.58 5.45
CA TYR A 264 13.38 -28.40 4.90
C TYR A 264 14.83 -28.26 5.38
N PRO A 265 15.75 -29.18 5.06
CA PRO A 265 17.17 -29.01 5.35
C PRO A 265 17.67 -27.72 4.69
N VAL A 266 18.68 -27.08 5.30
CA VAL A 266 19.18 -25.77 4.88
C VAL A 266 19.62 -25.75 3.41
N GLU A 267 20.20 -26.86 2.93
CA GLU A 267 20.63 -27.02 1.54
C GLU A 267 19.45 -26.98 0.56
N ARG A 268 18.35 -27.65 0.89
CA ARG A 268 17.11 -27.59 0.09
C ARG A 268 16.56 -26.17 0.04
N CYS A 269 16.56 -25.48 1.18
CA CYS A 269 16.12 -24.09 1.25
C CYS A 269 17.01 -23.18 0.40
N ALA A 270 18.34 -23.42 0.41
CA ALA A 270 19.31 -22.69 -0.41
C ALA A 270 19.04 -22.89 -1.91
N GLU A 271 18.75 -24.12 -2.34
CA GLU A 271 18.37 -24.42 -3.72
C GLU A 271 17.09 -23.69 -4.14
N LEU A 272 16.08 -23.63 -3.27
CA LEU A 272 14.81 -22.97 -3.52
C LEU A 272 14.97 -21.45 -3.60
N CYS A 273 15.65 -20.83 -2.64
CA CYS A 273 15.70 -19.36 -2.55
C CYS A 273 16.93 -18.73 -3.25
N GLY A 274 17.94 -19.52 -3.59
CA GLY A 274 19.15 -19.03 -4.25
C GLY A 274 20.13 -18.31 -3.31
N VAL A 275 19.89 -18.36 -2.00
CA VAL A 275 20.83 -17.83 -0.98
C VAL A 275 21.74 -18.98 -0.53
N PRO A 276 23.06 -18.78 -0.37
CA PRO A 276 23.98 -19.83 0.08
C PRO A 276 23.55 -20.41 1.44
N ALA A 277 23.60 -21.72 1.60
CA ALA A 277 23.20 -22.44 2.83
C ALA A 277 23.93 -21.90 4.08
N ALA A 278 25.24 -21.58 3.95
CA ALA A 278 26.02 -21.01 5.03
C ALA A 278 25.49 -19.63 5.49
N ASP A 279 25.00 -18.79 4.57
CA ASP A 279 24.43 -17.49 4.90
C ASP A 279 23.04 -17.64 5.56
N ILE A 280 22.21 -18.57 5.08
CA ILE A 280 20.92 -18.90 5.72
C ILE A 280 21.12 -19.33 7.17
N ALA A 281 22.04 -20.30 7.40
CA ALA A 281 22.34 -20.81 8.72
C ALA A 281 22.89 -19.72 9.63
N ARG A 282 23.85 -18.95 9.14
CA ARG A 282 24.50 -17.86 9.91
C ARG A 282 23.49 -16.79 10.34
N ILE A 283 22.64 -16.28 9.43
CA ILE A 283 21.67 -15.22 9.75
C ILE A 283 20.62 -15.73 10.76
N GLY A 284 20.10 -16.97 10.57
CA GLY A 284 19.17 -17.58 11.52
C GLY A 284 19.78 -17.73 12.93
N CYS A 285 20.99 -18.27 13.01
CA CYS A 285 21.70 -18.45 14.27
C CYS A 285 22.11 -17.13 14.92
N ASP A 286 22.55 -16.13 14.14
CA ASP A 286 22.89 -14.80 14.65
C ASP A 286 21.66 -14.10 15.23
N PHE A 287 20.48 -14.21 14.56
CA PHE A 287 19.22 -13.70 15.10
C PHE A 287 18.86 -14.33 16.44
N ALA A 288 19.02 -15.64 16.59
CA ALA A 288 18.74 -16.34 17.84
C ALA A 288 19.71 -15.94 18.98
N ARG A 289 21.01 -15.77 18.67
CA ARG A 289 22.05 -15.44 19.67
C ARG A 289 22.06 -13.99 20.12
N SER A 290 21.58 -13.06 19.27
CA SER A 290 21.76 -11.62 19.48
C SER A 290 20.49 -10.95 20.02
N GLN A 291 19.97 -11.41 21.16
CA GLN A 291 18.78 -10.84 21.77
C GLN A 291 19.04 -9.49 22.46
N PRO A 292 18.11 -8.52 22.45
CA PRO A 292 16.84 -8.50 21.72
C PRO A 292 17.03 -8.48 20.18
N ALA A 293 16.30 -9.33 19.47
CA ALA A 293 16.32 -9.38 18.01
C ALA A 293 14.98 -8.94 17.42
N LEU A 294 15.01 -7.97 16.51
CA LEU A 294 13.85 -7.40 15.86
C LEU A 294 13.75 -7.89 14.40
N LEU A 295 12.60 -8.44 14.06
CA LEU A 295 12.22 -8.74 12.68
C LEU A 295 11.17 -7.74 12.21
N ARG A 296 11.51 -6.88 11.24
CA ARG A 296 10.59 -5.90 10.66
C ARG A 296 10.23 -6.29 9.24
N LEU A 297 8.97 -6.65 9.04
CA LEU A 297 8.43 -7.01 7.75
C LEU A 297 8.00 -5.77 6.96
N GLY A 298 8.30 -5.73 5.68
CA GLY A 298 7.79 -4.74 4.74
C GLY A 298 6.66 -5.31 3.89
N VAL A 299 6.03 -4.48 3.07
CA VAL A 299 4.94 -4.87 2.17
C VAL A 299 5.45 -5.52 0.87
N GLY A 300 6.76 -5.44 0.60
CA GLY A 300 7.35 -5.91 -0.67
C GLY A 300 7.23 -7.42 -0.90
N ALA A 301 7.50 -8.21 0.13
CA ALA A 301 7.49 -9.67 0.05
C ALA A 301 6.09 -10.29 -0.10
N GLN A 302 5.00 -9.52 0.09
CA GLN A 302 3.64 -10.05 -0.01
C GLN A 302 3.04 -10.01 -1.43
N ARG A 303 3.81 -9.64 -2.45
CA ARG A 303 3.31 -9.48 -3.83
C ARG A 303 3.34 -10.78 -4.64
N HIS A 304 3.23 -11.92 -3.97
CA HIS A 304 3.30 -13.27 -4.53
C HIS A 304 2.10 -14.11 -4.08
N LYS A 305 1.75 -15.14 -4.84
CA LYS A 305 0.66 -16.08 -4.52
C LYS A 305 0.85 -16.69 -3.13
N GLY A 306 2.06 -17.16 -2.83
CA GLY A 306 2.41 -17.75 -1.54
C GLY A 306 2.59 -16.76 -0.38
N ALA A 307 2.26 -15.48 -0.55
CA ALA A 307 2.52 -14.45 0.45
C ALA A 307 1.88 -14.69 1.83
N PRO A 308 0.61 -15.11 1.97
CA PRO A 308 0.06 -15.39 3.30
C PRO A 308 0.86 -16.46 4.05
N VAL A 309 1.27 -17.51 3.35
CA VAL A 309 2.10 -18.60 3.90
C VAL A 309 3.51 -18.10 4.23
N ALA A 310 4.10 -17.25 3.38
CA ALA A 310 5.42 -16.68 3.60
C ALA A 310 5.46 -15.79 4.85
N TYR A 311 4.52 -14.86 4.98
CA TYR A 311 4.47 -13.95 6.15
C TYR A 311 4.21 -14.70 7.46
N ARG A 312 3.31 -15.70 7.42
CA ARG A 312 3.11 -16.62 8.53
C ARG A 312 4.42 -17.33 8.93
N THR A 313 5.11 -17.92 7.95
CA THR A 313 6.35 -18.67 8.18
C THR A 313 7.45 -17.76 8.76
N ILE A 314 7.60 -16.55 8.24
CA ILE A 314 8.58 -15.58 8.73
C ILE A 314 8.23 -15.14 10.17
N ALA A 315 6.96 -14.92 10.48
CA ALA A 315 6.50 -14.52 11.81
C ALA A 315 6.73 -15.59 12.90
N CYS A 316 7.00 -16.84 12.50
CA CYS A 316 7.37 -17.90 13.44
C CYS A 316 8.83 -17.77 13.98
N ILE A 317 9.73 -17.10 13.24
CA ILE A 317 11.16 -16.97 13.62
C ILE A 317 11.33 -16.33 15.01
N PRO A 318 10.73 -15.18 15.33
CA PRO A 318 10.87 -14.55 16.64
C PRO A 318 10.34 -15.41 17.81
N ALA A 319 9.31 -16.22 17.55
CA ALA A 319 8.78 -17.14 18.55
C ALA A 319 9.75 -18.29 18.81
N LEU A 320 10.22 -18.94 17.74
CA LEU A 320 11.16 -20.06 17.87
C LEU A 320 12.46 -19.67 18.60
N THR A 321 12.90 -18.41 18.42
CA THR A 321 14.17 -17.91 19.01
C THR A 321 13.99 -17.20 20.36
N GLY A 322 12.78 -17.15 20.91
CA GLY A 322 12.50 -16.45 22.18
C GLY A 322 12.62 -14.91 22.09
N ALA A 323 12.64 -14.32 20.90
CA ALA A 323 12.81 -12.87 20.73
C ALA A 323 11.68 -12.07 21.39
N TRP A 324 10.47 -12.63 21.51
CA TRP A 324 9.33 -12.00 22.17
C TRP A 324 9.50 -11.83 23.71
N ARG A 325 10.48 -12.49 24.31
CA ARG A 325 10.80 -12.31 25.76
C ARG A 325 11.37 -10.92 26.07
N HIS A 326 11.85 -10.21 25.05
CA HIS A 326 12.69 -9.03 25.22
C HIS A 326 12.01 -7.77 24.74
N GLU A 327 12.14 -6.67 25.48
CA GLU A 327 11.81 -5.34 25.00
C GLU A 327 12.65 -4.99 23.77
N GLY A 328 12.01 -4.51 22.69
CA GLY A 328 12.64 -4.25 21.40
C GLY A 328 12.88 -5.49 20.54
N GLY A 329 12.57 -6.69 21.03
CA GLY A 329 12.62 -7.95 20.30
C GLY A 329 11.26 -8.44 19.86
N GLY A 330 11.21 -9.27 18.80
CA GLY A 330 9.97 -9.84 18.26
C GLY A 330 9.72 -9.51 16.79
N CYS A 331 8.46 -9.48 16.38
CA CYS A 331 8.04 -9.15 15.02
C CYS A 331 7.30 -7.80 14.98
N SER A 332 7.51 -7.05 13.91
CA SER A 332 6.71 -5.87 13.58
C SER A 332 6.40 -5.87 12.09
N TYR A 333 5.12 -5.64 11.75
CA TYR A 333 4.64 -5.51 10.37
C TYR A 333 3.77 -4.27 10.21
N ILE A 334 2.49 -4.37 10.49
CA ILE A 334 1.52 -3.27 10.51
C ILE A 334 0.76 -3.36 11.83
N PRO A 335 0.86 -2.37 12.72
CA PRO A 335 0.25 -2.42 14.03
C PRO A 335 -1.28 -2.31 13.94
N THR A 336 -1.92 -3.39 13.51
CA THR A 336 -3.39 -3.48 13.32
C THR A 336 -4.15 -3.20 14.61
N ALA A 337 -3.56 -3.47 15.77
CA ALA A 337 -4.14 -3.13 17.06
C ALA A 337 -4.37 -1.62 17.22
N THR A 338 -3.43 -0.78 16.75
CA THR A 338 -3.58 0.70 16.77
C THR A 338 -4.70 1.16 15.85
N ALA A 339 -4.76 0.62 14.63
CA ALA A 339 -5.81 0.96 13.67
C ALA A 339 -7.20 0.50 14.17
N GLY A 340 -7.27 -0.66 14.85
CA GLY A 340 -8.51 -1.14 15.48
C GLY A 340 -8.93 -0.36 16.72
N ALA A 341 -7.97 0.25 17.42
CA ALA A 341 -8.25 1.04 18.63
C ALA A 341 -8.79 2.45 18.33
N VAL A 342 -8.64 2.95 17.09
CA VAL A 342 -9.25 4.20 16.62
C VAL A 342 -9.77 3.96 15.20
N SER A 343 -11.07 3.73 15.06
CA SER A 343 -11.70 3.35 13.80
C SER A 343 -13.06 4.01 13.60
N GLY A 344 -13.34 4.45 12.39
CA GLY A 344 -14.66 4.98 11.99
C GLY A 344 -15.59 3.94 11.36
N GLU A 345 -15.28 2.64 11.44
CA GLU A 345 -16.05 1.60 10.73
C GLU A 345 -17.52 1.53 11.15
N SER A 346 -17.82 1.67 12.46
CA SER A 346 -19.19 1.69 12.99
C SER A 346 -20.01 2.86 12.45
N LEU A 347 -19.36 3.97 12.09
CA LEU A 347 -20.00 5.18 11.61
C LEU A 347 -20.29 5.18 10.10
N LYS A 348 -19.87 4.16 9.37
CA LYS A 348 -20.12 4.03 7.91
C LYS A 348 -21.57 3.76 7.54
N ARG A 349 -22.44 3.53 8.51
CA ARG A 349 -23.88 3.35 8.33
C ARG A 349 -24.24 2.26 7.30
N VAL A 350 -23.68 1.05 7.49
CA VAL A 350 -24.00 -0.14 6.68
C VAL A 350 -25.50 -0.49 6.76
N ASP A 351 -26.17 -0.10 7.86
CA ASP A 351 -27.60 -0.23 8.07
C ASP A 351 -28.47 0.51 7.02
N LEU A 352 -27.92 1.50 6.33
CA LEU A 352 -28.61 2.22 5.24
C LEU A 352 -28.69 1.41 3.95
N ARG A 353 -27.98 0.28 3.83
CA ARG A 353 -28.04 -0.56 2.63
C ARG A 353 -29.46 -1.13 2.45
N PRO A 354 -30.07 -0.98 1.26
CA PRO A 354 -31.40 -1.53 1.01
C PRO A 354 -31.41 -3.06 0.98
N ARG A 355 -30.26 -3.67 0.75
CA ARG A 355 -30.02 -5.13 0.73
C ARG A 355 -28.51 -5.41 0.85
N GLU A 356 -28.15 -6.67 0.99
CA GLU A 356 -26.76 -7.10 0.79
C GLU A 356 -26.33 -6.78 -0.65
N VAL A 357 -25.11 -6.25 -0.83
CA VAL A 357 -24.56 -5.84 -2.11
C VAL A 357 -23.34 -6.69 -2.46
N ARG A 358 -23.07 -6.82 -3.76
CA ARG A 358 -21.89 -7.54 -4.23
C ARG A 358 -20.61 -6.83 -3.82
N ARG A 359 -19.54 -7.61 -3.66
CA ARG A 359 -18.18 -7.10 -3.47
C ARG A 359 -17.40 -7.21 -4.77
N ILE A 360 -16.62 -6.16 -5.08
CA ILE A 360 -15.69 -6.12 -6.20
C ILE A 360 -14.30 -5.84 -5.63
N ASN A 361 -13.37 -6.75 -5.89
CA ASN A 361 -11.99 -6.55 -5.46
C ASN A 361 -11.36 -5.43 -6.29
N MET A 362 -10.72 -4.47 -5.61
CA MET A 362 -10.15 -3.30 -6.26
C MET A 362 -9.06 -3.62 -7.27
N SER A 363 -8.39 -4.76 -7.13
CA SER A 363 -7.35 -5.21 -8.05
C SER A 363 -7.91 -5.86 -9.31
N GLN A 364 -9.19 -6.20 -9.31
CA GLN A 364 -9.92 -6.76 -10.46
C GLN A 364 -10.76 -5.69 -11.19
N LEU A 365 -10.35 -4.42 -11.10
CA LEU A 365 -11.05 -3.31 -11.73
C LEU A 365 -11.15 -3.49 -13.26
N GLY A 366 -10.12 -4.01 -13.90
CA GLY A 366 -10.14 -4.26 -15.35
C GLY A 366 -11.30 -5.18 -15.73
N ASP A 367 -11.46 -6.32 -15.05
CA ASP A 367 -12.56 -7.25 -15.27
C ASP A 367 -13.91 -6.62 -14.90
N ALA A 368 -14.00 -5.95 -13.76
CA ALA A 368 -15.22 -5.30 -13.31
C ALA A 368 -15.77 -4.30 -14.33
N LEU A 369 -14.88 -3.64 -15.08
CA LEU A 369 -15.26 -2.66 -16.10
C LEU A 369 -15.48 -3.26 -17.49
N THR A 370 -14.94 -4.45 -17.80
CA THR A 370 -14.93 -4.99 -19.17
C THR A 370 -15.61 -6.34 -19.34
N ASP A 371 -15.93 -7.05 -18.25
CA ASP A 371 -16.60 -8.34 -18.31
C ASP A 371 -18.10 -8.16 -18.59
N PRO A 372 -18.61 -8.55 -19.77
CA PRO A 372 -20.02 -8.42 -20.11
C PRO A 372 -20.93 -9.39 -19.34
N SER A 373 -20.36 -10.40 -18.67
CA SER A 373 -21.11 -11.37 -17.85
C SER A 373 -21.38 -10.88 -16.44
N LEU A 374 -20.71 -9.78 -16.01
CA LEU A 374 -20.92 -9.22 -14.68
C LEU A 374 -22.32 -8.60 -14.57
N GLY A 375 -23.15 -9.16 -13.73
CA GLY A 375 -24.53 -8.70 -13.52
C GLY A 375 -24.78 -8.13 -12.12
N PRO A 376 -25.30 -6.89 -12.01
CA PRO A 376 -25.45 -5.87 -13.07
C PRO A 376 -24.10 -5.33 -13.53
N PRO A 377 -23.98 -4.79 -14.76
CA PRO A 377 -22.74 -4.20 -15.23
C PRO A 377 -22.34 -2.99 -14.38
N VAL A 378 -21.06 -2.70 -14.27
CA VAL A 378 -20.61 -1.41 -13.73
C VAL A 378 -20.87 -0.34 -14.81
N SER A 379 -21.85 0.52 -14.58
CA SER A 379 -22.24 1.63 -15.46
C SER A 379 -21.92 3.01 -14.87
N ALA A 380 -21.54 3.08 -13.58
CA ALA A 380 -21.01 4.29 -12.96
C ALA A 380 -19.82 3.98 -12.07
N LEU A 381 -18.79 4.83 -12.15
CA LEU A 381 -17.60 4.80 -11.30
C LEU A 381 -17.48 6.13 -10.54
N VAL A 382 -17.38 6.07 -9.22
CA VAL A 382 -17.07 7.24 -8.38
C VAL A 382 -15.71 7.02 -7.76
N CYS A 383 -14.70 7.81 -8.17
CA CYS A 383 -13.33 7.65 -7.72
C CYS A 383 -12.86 8.86 -6.91
N TRP A 384 -12.24 8.61 -5.76
CA TRP A 384 -11.60 9.65 -4.94
C TRP A 384 -10.38 9.07 -4.21
N ALA A 385 -9.44 9.93 -3.85
CA ALA A 385 -8.22 9.54 -3.15
C ALA A 385 -7.51 8.31 -3.77
N SER A 386 -7.58 8.17 -5.11
CA SER A 386 -7.00 7.05 -5.84
C SER A 386 -6.81 7.37 -7.33
N ASN A 387 -5.79 6.75 -7.96
CA ASN A 387 -5.53 6.86 -9.40
C ASN A 387 -5.43 5.45 -10.04
N PRO A 388 -6.55 4.69 -10.11
CA PRO A 388 -6.53 3.30 -10.58
C PRO A 388 -6.04 3.14 -12.03
N ALA A 389 -6.24 4.11 -12.91
CA ALA A 389 -5.71 4.07 -14.28
C ALA A 389 -4.19 3.89 -14.32
N GLN A 390 -3.47 4.29 -13.26
CA GLN A 390 -2.02 4.14 -13.14
C GLN A 390 -1.60 2.98 -12.25
N VAL A 391 -2.37 2.65 -11.19
CA VAL A 391 -1.88 1.74 -10.14
C VAL A 391 -2.52 0.35 -10.15
N ALA A 392 -3.66 0.16 -10.81
CA ALA A 392 -4.33 -1.12 -10.90
C ALA A 392 -3.63 -2.06 -11.91
N PRO A 393 -3.62 -3.39 -11.67
CA PRO A 393 -3.01 -4.36 -12.57
C PRO A 393 -3.79 -4.50 -13.88
N GLU A 394 -3.16 -5.11 -14.90
CA GLU A 394 -3.70 -5.18 -16.26
C GLU A 394 -4.15 -3.81 -16.77
N GLN A 395 -3.25 -2.85 -16.67
CA GLN A 395 -3.53 -1.43 -16.92
C GLN A 395 -4.24 -1.16 -18.26
N GLU A 396 -3.89 -1.87 -19.32
CA GLU A 396 -4.53 -1.70 -20.64
C GLU A 396 -6.02 -2.06 -20.58
N LYS A 397 -6.40 -3.09 -19.82
CA LYS A 397 -7.79 -3.50 -19.60
C LYS A 397 -8.56 -2.47 -18.76
N VAL A 398 -7.93 -1.92 -17.72
CA VAL A 398 -8.49 -0.82 -16.93
C VAL A 398 -8.75 0.39 -17.80
N LEU A 399 -7.79 0.78 -18.65
CA LEU A 399 -7.94 1.90 -19.56
C LEU A 399 -9.03 1.64 -20.62
N ALA A 400 -9.15 0.40 -21.13
CA ALA A 400 -10.24 0.02 -22.03
C ALA A 400 -11.61 0.21 -21.36
N GLY A 401 -11.75 -0.22 -20.10
CA GLY A 401 -12.96 -0.03 -19.32
C GLY A 401 -13.28 1.45 -19.08
N LEU A 402 -12.29 2.25 -18.69
CA LEU A 402 -12.47 3.69 -18.45
C LEU A 402 -12.85 4.48 -19.72
N ARG A 403 -12.51 3.98 -20.91
CA ARG A 403 -12.86 4.59 -22.20
C ARG A 403 -14.27 4.26 -22.69
N ARG A 404 -14.99 3.38 -22.02
CA ARG A 404 -16.37 3.02 -22.40
C ARG A 404 -17.28 4.26 -22.34
N ASP A 405 -18.05 4.51 -23.41
CA ASP A 405 -19.00 5.64 -23.46
C ASP A 405 -20.22 5.43 -22.55
N ASP A 406 -20.58 4.17 -22.25
CA ASP A 406 -21.67 3.78 -21.36
C ASP A 406 -21.25 3.72 -19.87
N LEU A 407 -19.99 3.99 -19.55
CA LEU A 407 -19.51 4.14 -18.16
C LEU A 407 -19.53 5.63 -17.76
N PHE A 408 -20.41 6.01 -16.83
CA PHE A 408 -20.39 7.35 -16.26
C PHE A 408 -19.36 7.45 -15.15
N THR A 409 -18.43 8.40 -15.22
CA THR A 409 -17.29 8.48 -14.28
C THR A 409 -17.24 9.84 -13.58
N VAL A 410 -17.26 9.83 -12.24
CA VAL A 410 -17.03 11.01 -11.38
C VAL A 410 -15.72 10.83 -10.63
N VAL A 411 -14.84 11.83 -10.65
CA VAL A 411 -13.55 11.79 -9.96
C VAL A 411 -13.40 13.01 -9.06
N LEU A 412 -13.09 12.79 -7.78
CA LEU A 412 -12.68 13.84 -6.85
C LEU A 412 -11.15 13.82 -6.77
N GLU A 413 -10.49 14.91 -7.19
CA GLU A 413 -9.03 14.93 -7.30
C GLU A 413 -8.45 16.34 -7.11
N GLN A 414 -7.17 16.41 -6.79
CA GLN A 414 -6.41 17.66 -6.65
C GLN A 414 -5.71 18.07 -7.95
N PHE A 415 -5.44 17.12 -8.85
CA PHE A 415 -4.72 17.29 -10.10
C PHE A 415 -5.38 16.48 -11.22
N MET A 416 -5.06 16.77 -12.46
CA MET A 416 -5.57 16.03 -13.61
C MET A 416 -4.79 14.71 -13.80
N THR A 417 -5.03 13.75 -12.90
CA THR A 417 -4.43 12.41 -12.93
C THR A 417 -4.91 11.58 -14.12
N ASP A 418 -4.27 10.42 -14.34
CA ASP A 418 -4.65 9.49 -15.41
C ASP A 418 -6.13 9.10 -15.32
N THR A 419 -6.62 8.82 -14.11
CA THR A 419 -8.05 8.50 -13.90
C THR A 419 -8.96 9.70 -14.16
N ALA A 420 -8.56 10.89 -13.68
CA ALA A 420 -9.33 12.12 -13.87
C ALA A 420 -9.50 12.47 -15.36
N ARG A 421 -8.49 12.19 -16.19
CA ARG A 421 -8.58 12.40 -17.66
C ARG A 421 -9.71 11.60 -18.34
N HIS A 422 -10.16 10.50 -17.72
CA HIS A 422 -11.25 9.66 -18.24
C HIS A 422 -12.62 9.99 -17.63
N ALA A 423 -12.70 10.94 -16.70
CA ALA A 423 -13.94 11.29 -16.02
C ALA A 423 -14.93 12.04 -16.92
N ASP A 424 -16.21 11.95 -16.61
CA ASP A 424 -17.28 12.81 -17.13
C ASP A 424 -17.41 14.08 -16.32
N VAL A 425 -17.14 13.98 -15.00
CA VAL A 425 -17.15 15.09 -14.04
C VAL A 425 -15.91 14.98 -13.15
N VAL A 426 -15.15 16.06 -13.03
CA VAL A 426 -14.04 16.16 -12.06
C VAL A 426 -14.38 17.23 -11.04
N LEU A 427 -14.32 16.86 -9.74
CA LEU A 427 -14.62 17.74 -8.62
C LEU A 427 -13.33 18.05 -7.85
N PRO A 428 -12.97 19.33 -7.67
CA PRO A 428 -11.70 19.71 -7.04
C PRO A 428 -11.72 19.44 -5.53
N SER A 429 -10.76 18.61 -5.07
CA SER A 429 -10.57 18.26 -3.66
C SER A 429 -9.56 19.18 -2.96
N THR A 430 -9.76 19.42 -1.67
CA THR A 430 -8.82 20.12 -0.80
C THR A 430 -7.57 19.27 -0.50
N THR A 431 -6.45 19.93 -0.17
CA THR A 431 -5.32 19.31 0.51
C THR A 431 -5.57 19.28 2.02
N GLN A 432 -4.76 18.51 2.77
CA GLN A 432 -4.96 18.42 4.23
C GLN A 432 -4.75 19.76 4.97
N LEU A 433 -4.09 20.76 4.38
CA LEU A 433 -3.97 22.07 5.03
C LEU A 433 -5.28 22.88 5.03
N GLU A 434 -6.28 22.41 4.29
CA GLU A 434 -7.53 23.13 3.99
C GLU A 434 -8.78 22.48 4.62
N HIS A 435 -8.62 21.32 5.30
CA HIS A 435 -9.76 20.62 5.91
C HIS A 435 -9.40 19.99 7.25
N LEU A 436 -10.42 19.70 8.03
CA LEU A 436 -10.29 18.96 9.28
C LEU A 436 -10.15 17.47 9.00
N ASP A 437 -9.20 16.82 9.70
CA ASP A 437 -9.04 15.37 9.66
C ASP A 437 -8.32 14.87 10.91
N MET A 438 -8.20 13.56 11.04
CA MET A 438 -7.29 12.89 11.95
C MET A 438 -6.74 11.63 11.29
N VAL A 439 -5.48 11.32 11.58
CA VAL A 439 -4.77 10.21 10.93
C VAL A 439 -4.24 9.25 11.98
N ALA A 440 -4.72 8.01 11.95
CA ALA A 440 -4.15 6.92 12.74
C ALA A 440 -2.96 6.33 11.96
N SER A 441 -1.80 6.21 12.62
CA SER A 441 -0.62 5.65 11.97
C SER A 441 -0.76 4.13 11.76
N TRP A 442 -0.22 3.65 10.65
CA TRP A 442 -0.05 2.23 10.40
C TRP A 442 1.41 1.74 10.56
N GLY A 443 2.27 2.56 11.17
CA GLY A 443 3.66 2.24 11.48
C GLY A 443 4.06 2.49 12.93
N HIS A 444 3.24 3.22 13.69
CA HIS A 444 3.45 3.50 15.11
C HIS A 444 2.11 3.72 15.83
N GLN A 445 2.15 3.93 17.15
CA GLN A 445 0.95 3.94 18.00
C GLN A 445 0.35 5.33 18.23
N TYR A 446 0.54 6.29 17.33
CA TYR A 446 0.00 7.64 17.49
C TYR A 446 -1.13 7.93 16.50
N VAL A 447 -2.14 8.64 16.98
CA VAL A 447 -3.11 9.36 16.19
C VAL A 447 -2.69 10.82 16.13
N THR A 448 -2.74 11.43 14.96
CA THR A 448 -2.34 12.81 14.72
C THR A 448 -3.55 13.63 14.28
N TRP A 449 -3.72 14.81 14.86
CA TRP A 449 -4.76 15.76 14.53
C TRP A 449 -4.35 16.67 13.36
N ASN A 450 -5.29 16.93 12.48
CA ASN A 450 -5.14 17.86 11.38
C ASN A 450 -6.18 18.98 11.48
N GLU A 451 -5.75 20.16 11.92
CA GLU A 451 -6.57 21.36 11.94
C GLU A 451 -6.47 22.08 10.58
N PRO A 452 -7.58 22.63 10.01
CA PRO A 452 -7.49 23.46 8.81
C PRO A 452 -6.60 24.68 9.07
N ALA A 453 -5.46 24.73 8.41
CA ALA A 453 -4.50 25.83 8.56
C ALA A 453 -4.90 27.04 7.71
N ILE A 454 -5.46 26.81 6.52
CA ILE A 454 -5.85 27.81 5.54
C ILE A 454 -7.28 27.54 5.04
N ALA A 455 -7.91 28.53 4.46
CA ALA A 455 -9.14 28.37 3.71
C ALA A 455 -8.89 27.52 2.45
N PRO A 456 -9.91 26.82 1.91
CA PRO A 456 -9.80 26.13 0.64
C PRO A 456 -9.29 27.03 -0.48
N VAL A 457 -8.33 26.53 -1.27
CA VAL A 457 -7.77 27.26 -2.41
C VAL A 457 -8.71 27.10 -3.62
N GLY A 458 -9.07 28.22 -4.23
CA GLY A 458 -10.07 28.24 -5.30
C GLY A 458 -11.45 27.83 -4.79
N GLU A 459 -12.13 26.98 -5.53
CA GLU A 459 -13.43 26.42 -5.18
C GLU A 459 -13.34 24.97 -4.65
N SER A 460 -12.13 24.50 -4.31
CA SER A 460 -11.95 23.12 -3.83
C SER A 460 -12.73 22.87 -2.54
N LYS A 461 -13.21 21.63 -2.34
CA LYS A 461 -13.98 21.23 -1.16
C LYS A 461 -13.42 19.96 -0.52
N PRO A 462 -13.53 19.81 0.82
CA PRO A 462 -13.26 18.54 1.50
C PRO A 462 -14.10 17.41 0.90
N ASN A 463 -13.55 16.19 0.86
CA ASN A 463 -14.30 15.04 0.33
C ASN A 463 -15.62 14.83 1.09
N THR A 464 -15.62 14.97 2.41
CA THR A 464 -16.83 14.88 3.24
C THR A 464 -17.89 15.88 2.81
N GLU A 465 -17.52 17.13 2.53
CA GLU A 465 -18.41 18.17 2.03
C GLU A 465 -19.00 17.82 0.65
N VAL A 466 -18.16 17.34 -0.27
CA VAL A 466 -18.61 16.93 -1.60
C VAL A 466 -19.65 15.82 -1.50
N PHE A 467 -19.43 14.82 -0.63
CA PHE A 467 -20.40 13.74 -0.46
C PHE A 467 -21.68 14.17 0.27
N ARG A 468 -21.64 15.14 1.21
CA ARG A 468 -22.84 15.76 1.77
C ARG A 468 -23.68 16.47 0.69
N LEU A 469 -23.01 17.25 -0.17
CA LEU A 469 -23.67 17.92 -1.29
C LEU A 469 -24.26 16.92 -2.30
N LEU A 470 -23.55 15.84 -2.58
CA LEU A 470 -24.03 14.78 -3.46
C LEU A 470 -25.24 14.06 -2.84
N ALA A 471 -25.21 13.73 -1.54
CA ALA A 471 -26.35 13.15 -0.82
C ALA A 471 -27.62 14.01 -0.97
N ALA A 472 -27.50 15.32 -0.72
CA ALA A 472 -28.59 16.25 -0.89
C ALA A 472 -29.14 16.27 -2.33
N ARG A 473 -28.26 16.25 -3.35
CA ARG A 473 -28.68 16.19 -4.77
C ARG A 473 -29.30 14.86 -5.15
N MET A 474 -28.91 13.75 -4.48
CA MET A 474 -29.52 12.43 -4.66
C MET A 474 -30.85 12.27 -3.90
N GLY A 475 -31.24 13.24 -3.06
CA GLY A 475 -32.46 13.19 -2.26
C GLY A 475 -32.35 12.28 -1.04
N LEU A 476 -31.15 12.09 -0.50
CA LEU A 476 -30.91 11.34 0.73
C LEU A 476 -31.12 12.30 1.92
N ASP A 477 -32.09 12.02 2.76
CA ASP A 477 -32.58 12.91 3.83
C ASP A 477 -32.30 12.41 5.26
N ASP A 478 -31.59 11.28 5.42
CA ASP A 478 -31.17 10.81 6.76
C ASP A 478 -30.27 11.85 7.42
N PRO A 479 -30.48 12.17 8.71
CA PRO A 479 -29.69 13.15 9.43
C PRO A 479 -28.18 12.94 9.40
N CYS A 480 -27.71 11.70 9.23
CA CYS A 480 -26.30 11.36 9.17
C CYS A 480 -25.54 12.04 8.01
N PHE A 481 -26.26 12.45 6.95
CA PHE A 481 -25.65 13.19 5.83
C PHE A 481 -25.43 14.67 6.11
N SER A 482 -25.89 15.19 7.26
CA SER A 482 -25.71 16.57 7.69
C SER A 482 -24.67 16.72 8.82
N GLU A 483 -24.14 15.61 9.36
CA GLU A 483 -23.15 15.63 10.43
C GLU A 483 -21.86 16.34 10.00
N THR A 484 -21.34 17.23 10.87
CA THR A 484 -20.10 17.97 10.61
C THR A 484 -18.86 17.10 10.81
N ASP A 485 -17.71 17.52 10.27
CA ASP A 485 -16.46 16.80 10.46
C ASP A 485 -16.03 16.78 11.94
N GLU A 486 -16.31 17.84 12.71
CA GLU A 486 -16.09 17.86 14.16
C GLU A 486 -16.93 16.83 14.89
N HIS A 487 -18.22 16.70 14.52
CA HIS A 487 -19.09 15.69 15.11
C HIS A 487 -18.58 14.28 14.80
N LEU A 488 -18.21 14.03 13.55
CA LEU A 488 -17.67 12.75 13.13
C LEU A 488 -16.35 12.39 13.84
N ALA A 489 -15.44 13.37 13.99
CA ALA A 489 -14.18 13.17 14.71
C ALA A 489 -14.43 12.82 16.19
N ALA A 490 -15.37 13.53 16.86
CA ALA A 490 -15.75 13.21 18.23
C ALA A 490 -16.35 11.80 18.33
N ALA A 491 -17.28 11.47 17.44
CA ALA A 491 -17.94 10.15 17.42
C ALA A 491 -16.95 8.98 17.19
N ILE A 492 -15.95 9.14 16.33
CA ILE A 492 -14.89 8.14 16.16
C ILE A 492 -14.14 7.92 17.48
N LEU A 493 -13.80 8.99 18.19
CA LEU A 493 -13.01 8.87 19.43
C LEU A 493 -13.86 8.34 20.58
N ASP A 494 -15.13 8.70 20.67
CA ASP A 494 -16.06 8.21 21.69
C ASP A 494 -16.35 6.69 21.53
N ASP A 495 -16.38 6.20 20.29
CA ASP A 495 -16.58 4.77 19.97
C ASP A 495 -15.29 3.95 20.04
N SER A 496 -14.14 4.59 20.23
CA SER A 496 -12.83 3.97 20.13
C SER A 496 -12.29 3.51 21.49
N PRO A 497 -11.84 2.24 21.63
CA PRO A 497 -11.29 1.72 22.89
C PRO A 497 -9.92 2.30 23.25
N GLY A 498 -9.28 3.04 22.36
CA GLY A 498 -7.90 3.52 22.51
C GLY A 498 -7.66 4.65 23.50
N GLY A 499 -8.70 5.12 24.22
CA GLY A 499 -8.58 6.11 25.29
C GLY A 499 -8.14 7.53 24.85
N VAL A 500 -8.29 7.87 23.58
CA VAL A 500 -7.89 9.17 23.02
C VAL A 500 -9.03 10.18 23.18
N SER A 501 -8.82 11.26 23.96
CA SER A 501 -9.79 12.35 24.04
C SER A 501 -9.57 13.38 22.93
N LEU A 502 -10.67 13.95 22.42
CA LEU A 502 -10.64 15.01 21.41
C LEU A 502 -9.88 16.25 21.91
N GLU A 503 -10.07 16.63 23.19
CA GLU A 503 -9.39 17.77 23.80
C GLU A 503 -7.87 17.56 23.84
N ALA A 504 -7.40 16.37 24.27
CA ALA A 504 -5.98 16.06 24.30
C ALA A 504 -5.38 16.03 22.89
N LEU A 505 -6.12 15.47 21.92
CA LEU A 505 -5.68 15.39 20.53
C LEU A 505 -5.55 16.78 19.90
N ARG A 506 -6.55 17.67 20.08
CA ARG A 506 -6.50 19.06 19.59
C ARG A 506 -5.40 19.89 20.24
N SER A 507 -5.22 19.75 21.55
CA SER A 507 -4.25 20.57 22.29
C SER A 507 -2.80 20.20 22.02
N ARG A 508 -2.50 18.90 21.78
CA ARG A 508 -1.14 18.40 21.55
C ARG A 508 -0.81 18.19 20.07
N GLY A 509 -1.81 18.07 19.22
CA GLY A 509 -1.66 17.70 17.81
C GLY A 509 -1.46 16.22 17.56
N PHE A 510 -1.14 15.41 18.57
CA PHE A 510 -1.01 13.94 18.51
C PHE A 510 -1.17 13.32 19.89
N VAL A 511 -1.62 12.06 19.95
CA VAL A 511 -1.77 11.29 21.18
C VAL A 511 -1.39 9.83 20.90
N LYS A 512 -0.67 9.21 21.83
CA LYS A 512 -0.38 7.77 21.79
C LYS A 512 -1.65 7.00 22.17
N VAL A 513 -2.01 6.03 21.34
CA VAL A 513 -3.17 5.15 21.55
C VAL A 513 -2.82 4.11 22.58
N ASP A 514 -3.68 3.87 23.56
CA ASP A 514 -3.54 2.76 24.47
C ASP A 514 -4.03 1.45 23.81
N VAL A 515 -3.10 0.59 23.48
CA VAL A 515 -3.37 -0.76 22.94
C VAL A 515 -3.08 -1.85 23.96
N GLY A 516 -2.99 -1.49 25.25
CA GLY A 516 -2.63 -2.41 26.33
C GLY A 516 -1.17 -2.90 26.23
N GLN A 517 -0.30 -2.13 25.58
CA GLN A 517 1.05 -2.55 25.29
C GLN A 517 1.94 -2.55 26.53
N ARG A 518 2.72 -3.63 26.67
CA ARG A 518 3.81 -3.76 27.65
C ARG A 518 5.15 -3.58 26.95
N PRO A 519 6.24 -3.28 27.68
CA PRO A 519 7.58 -3.16 27.08
C PRO A 519 8.00 -4.40 26.27
N ALA A 520 7.71 -5.61 26.77
CA ALA A 520 7.82 -6.86 26.04
C ALA A 520 6.41 -7.50 25.97
N PRO A 521 5.62 -7.23 24.92
CA PRO A 521 4.19 -7.49 24.92
C PRO A 521 3.82 -8.97 25.10
N HIS A 522 4.70 -9.87 24.69
CA HIS A 522 4.47 -11.31 24.69
C HIS A 522 5.54 -12.12 25.43
N ALA A 523 6.26 -11.51 26.40
CA ALA A 523 7.22 -12.22 27.21
C ALA A 523 6.63 -13.46 27.89
N ASP A 524 5.39 -13.33 28.36
CA ASP A 524 4.62 -14.37 29.02
C ASP A 524 3.45 -14.91 28.16
N GLY A 525 3.56 -14.85 26.83
CA GLY A 525 2.48 -15.19 25.89
C GLY A 525 1.40 -14.11 25.80
N GLY A 526 0.13 -14.49 25.86
CA GLY A 526 -0.99 -13.53 25.83
C GLY A 526 -1.24 -12.96 24.43
N PHE A 527 -1.12 -13.79 23.41
CA PHE A 527 -1.47 -13.45 22.03
C PHE A 527 -3.00 -13.40 21.84
N SER A 528 -3.46 -12.59 20.89
CA SER A 528 -4.90 -12.45 20.57
C SER A 528 -5.40 -13.59 19.67
N THR A 529 -5.05 -14.82 20.00
CA THR A 529 -5.49 -16.07 19.41
C THR A 529 -6.53 -16.74 20.31
N ALA A 530 -7.20 -17.78 19.85
CA ALA A 530 -8.26 -18.44 20.60
C ALA A 530 -7.79 -19.06 21.94
N ASP A 531 -6.55 -19.55 22.00
CA ASP A 531 -5.94 -20.17 23.17
C ASP A 531 -4.93 -19.25 23.90
N GLY A 532 -4.78 -18.00 23.46
CA GLY A 532 -3.81 -17.04 24.01
C GLY A 532 -2.36 -17.34 23.64
N LYS A 533 -2.10 -18.29 22.73
CA LYS A 533 -0.78 -18.76 22.34
C LYS A 533 -0.46 -18.35 20.88
N LEU A 534 0.83 -18.27 20.56
CA LEU A 534 1.24 -18.15 19.18
C LEU A 534 1.05 -19.50 18.45
N SER A 535 0.46 -19.47 17.27
CA SER A 535 0.11 -20.68 16.52
C SER A 535 1.18 -21.04 15.47
N PHE A 536 1.93 -22.11 15.72
CA PHE A 536 2.75 -22.75 14.69
C PHE A 536 1.93 -23.66 13.77
N GLU A 537 0.79 -24.15 14.24
CA GLU A 537 -0.16 -24.95 13.47
C GLU A 537 -1.56 -24.33 13.61
N THR A 538 -2.28 -24.19 12.51
CA THR A 538 -3.64 -23.63 12.54
C THR A 538 -4.54 -24.20 11.45
N ASP A 539 -5.69 -24.78 11.88
CA ASP A 539 -6.72 -25.35 11.01
C ASP A 539 -7.41 -24.30 10.11
N TRP A 540 -7.32 -23.02 10.50
CA TRP A 540 -7.90 -21.95 9.69
C TRP A 540 -7.31 -21.88 8.28
N LEU A 541 -6.01 -22.13 8.12
CA LEU A 541 -5.36 -22.18 6.81
C LEU A 541 -5.82 -23.39 5.98
N ALA A 542 -6.05 -24.53 6.64
CA ALA A 542 -6.57 -25.72 5.97
C ALA A 542 -7.95 -25.46 5.33
N GLY A 543 -8.80 -24.67 5.98
CA GLY A 543 -10.09 -24.23 5.45
C GLY A 543 -10.00 -23.41 4.17
N ALA A 544 -8.85 -22.75 3.93
CA ALA A 544 -8.55 -22.02 2.70
C ALA A 544 -7.75 -22.86 1.67
N GLY A 545 -7.55 -24.16 1.92
CA GLY A 545 -6.76 -25.05 1.06
C GLY A 545 -5.24 -24.84 1.18
N LEU A 546 -4.78 -24.19 2.26
CA LEU A 546 -3.36 -23.94 2.54
C LEU A 546 -2.85 -24.89 3.64
N ASP A 547 -1.53 -25.08 3.68
CA ASP A 547 -0.89 -25.94 4.69
C ASP A 547 -1.09 -25.34 6.11
N PRO A 548 -1.57 -26.12 7.08
CA PRO A 548 -1.75 -25.67 8.47
C PRO A 548 -0.43 -25.34 9.18
N LEU A 549 0.70 -25.86 8.69
CA LEU A 549 2.04 -25.61 9.20
C LEU A 549 2.81 -24.62 8.31
N PRO A 550 3.89 -23.97 8.80
CA PRO A 550 4.83 -23.25 7.97
C PRO A 550 5.31 -24.08 6.77
N ALA A 551 5.18 -23.55 5.56
CA ALA A 551 5.49 -24.26 4.34
C ALA A 551 5.99 -23.27 3.26
N TYR A 552 6.48 -23.81 2.14
CA TYR A 552 6.82 -23.05 0.95
C TYR A 552 5.77 -23.29 -0.14
N ASP A 553 5.10 -22.20 -0.55
CA ASP A 553 4.20 -22.17 -1.72
C ASP A 553 4.89 -21.40 -2.85
N PRO A 554 5.19 -22.02 -4.01
CA PRO A 554 5.93 -21.37 -5.07
C PRO A 554 5.11 -20.25 -5.74
N PRO A 555 5.80 -19.26 -6.36
CA PRO A 555 5.14 -18.23 -7.19
C PRO A 555 4.26 -18.85 -8.28
N ALA A 556 3.15 -18.19 -8.62
CA ALA A 556 2.23 -18.65 -9.66
C ALA A 556 2.91 -18.80 -11.03
N GLU A 557 3.79 -17.86 -11.37
CA GLU A 557 4.60 -17.88 -12.59
C GLU A 557 6.03 -18.35 -12.30
N ALA A 558 6.19 -19.49 -11.60
CA ALA A 558 7.50 -20.07 -11.33
C ALA A 558 8.19 -20.54 -12.62
N ALA A 559 9.54 -20.56 -12.61
CA ALA A 559 10.31 -21.10 -13.73
C ALA A 559 9.94 -22.58 -13.96
N GLY A 560 9.55 -22.92 -15.18
CA GLY A 560 9.11 -24.27 -15.56
C GLY A 560 7.60 -24.45 -15.76
N ALA A 561 6.77 -23.46 -15.46
CA ALA A 561 5.32 -23.50 -15.68
C ALA A 561 4.92 -22.94 -17.07
N GLY A 562 5.48 -23.41 -18.15
CA GLY A 562 5.08 -23.05 -19.52
C GLY A 562 5.45 -21.63 -19.99
N ALA A 563 5.13 -20.60 -19.22
CA ALA A 563 5.50 -19.20 -19.51
C ALA A 563 7.01 -18.94 -19.34
N GLY A 564 7.71 -19.73 -18.52
CA GLY A 564 9.11 -19.53 -18.16
C GLY A 564 10.12 -19.72 -19.31
N GLU A 565 9.75 -20.40 -20.40
CA GLU A 565 10.62 -20.52 -21.58
C GLU A 565 10.59 -19.26 -22.47
N ARG A 566 9.42 -18.60 -22.56
CA ARG A 566 9.22 -17.41 -23.38
C ARG A 566 9.54 -16.12 -22.60
N PHE A 567 9.19 -16.06 -21.32
CA PHE A 567 9.40 -14.91 -20.46
C PHE A 567 10.35 -15.32 -19.31
N ARG A 568 11.64 -15.02 -19.49
CA ARG A 568 12.71 -15.59 -18.63
C ARG A 568 13.00 -14.78 -17.38
N LEU A 569 12.58 -13.51 -17.32
CA LEU A 569 12.89 -12.60 -16.22
C LEU A 569 11.71 -12.44 -15.29
N ALA A 570 11.94 -12.50 -13.98
CA ALA A 570 10.96 -12.08 -12.99
C ALA A 570 10.91 -10.55 -12.92
N LEU A 571 9.71 -9.96 -12.95
CA LEU A 571 9.57 -8.52 -12.78
C LEU A 571 9.12 -8.19 -11.36
N ILE A 572 9.84 -7.30 -10.69
CA ILE A 572 9.42 -6.70 -9.42
C ILE A 572 9.23 -5.19 -9.57
N THR A 573 8.22 -4.66 -8.86
CA THR A 573 7.76 -3.27 -9.03
C THR A 573 7.88 -2.46 -7.73
N PRO A 574 9.11 -2.15 -7.25
CA PRO A 574 9.30 -1.37 -6.03
C PRO A 574 8.86 0.09 -6.23
N LYS A 575 8.64 0.79 -5.11
CA LYS A 575 8.33 2.23 -5.14
C LYS A 575 9.58 3.07 -5.37
N THR A 576 9.43 4.16 -6.12
CA THR A 576 10.48 5.18 -6.28
C THR A 576 10.72 5.92 -4.96
N HIS A 577 11.88 6.58 -4.86
CA HIS A 577 12.27 7.29 -3.64
C HIS A 577 11.45 8.57 -3.41
N LEU A 578 11.13 9.32 -4.46
CA LEU A 578 10.54 10.66 -4.35
C LEU A 578 9.03 10.70 -4.60
N PHE A 579 8.42 9.63 -5.09
CA PHE A 579 6.98 9.55 -5.27
C PHE A 579 6.34 8.68 -4.17
N LEU A 580 5.05 8.84 -3.96
CA LEU A 580 4.21 7.97 -3.14
C LEU A 580 3.09 7.42 -4.02
N ASN A 581 3.23 6.18 -4.49
CA ASN A 581 2.42 5.68 -5.60
C ASN A 581 2.46 6.70 -6.76
N SER A 582 1.33 7.22 -7.24
CA SER A 582 1.30 8.29 -8.25
C SER A 582 1.29 9.72 -7.67
N THR A 583 1.32 9.87 -6.33
CA THR A 583 1.36 11.18 -5.67
C THR A 583 2.76 11.79 -5.76
N PHE A 584 2.85 13.08 -5.97
CA PHE A 584 4.06 13.90 -6.19
C PHE A 584 4.73 13.71 -7.57
N ALA A 585 4.27 12.82 -8.43
CA ALA A 585 4.89 12.61 -9.74
C ALA A 585 4.78 13.82 -10.69
N ASN A 586 3.77 14.69 -10.48
CA ASN A 586 3.62 15.95 -11.22
C ASN A 586 4.48 17.11 -10.67
N GLN A 587 5.09 16.97 -9.48
CA GLN A 587 5.79 18.08 -8.85
C GLN A 587 7.15 18.33 -9.51
N ALA A 588 7.44 19.58 -9.87
CA ALA A 588 8.63 19.97 -10.65
C ALA A 588 9.95 19.54 -10.00
N ARG A 589 10.07 19.64 -8.67
CA ARG A 589 11.27 19.24 -7.92
C ARG A 589 11.51 17.74 -8.03
N GLN A 590 10.46 16.93 -7.83
CA GLN A 590 10.54 15.48 -7.90
C GLN A 590 10.82 15.02 -9.34
N ARG A 591 10.16 15.62 -10.34
CA ARG A 591 10.42 15.34 -11.75
C ARG A 591 11.85 15.69 -12.17
N SER A 592 12.41 16.80 -11.69
CA SER A 592 13.81 17.16 -11.96
C SER A 592 14.80 16.12 -11.42
N ALA A 593 14.51 15.51 -10.27
CA ALA A 593 15.36 14.49 -9.67
C ALA A 593 15.12 13.08 -10.22
N GLN A 594 13.94 12.81 -10.76
CA GLN A 594 13.51 11.54 -11.40
C GLN A 594 12.79 11.83 -12.72
N PRO A 595 13.51 12.25 -13.77
CA PRO A 595 12.90 12.85 -14.95
C PRO A 595 12.14 11.84 -15.83
N GLU A 596 12.51 10.55 -15.79
CA GLU A 596 11.91 9.52 -16.63
C GLU A 596 11.82 8.17 -15.95
N PRO A 597 10.85 7.32 -16.36
CA PRO A 597 10.80 5.93 -15.98
C PRO A 597 12.02 5.14 -16.44
N TYR A 598 12.43 4.17 -15.62
CA TYR A 598 13.54 3.27 -15.97
C TYR A 598 13.29 1.86 -15.43
N VAL A 599 13.97 0.90 -16.03
CA VAL A 599 14.09 -0.47 -15.51
C VAL A 599 15.54 -0.79 -15.21
N VAL A 600 15.80 -1.60 -14.19
CA VAL A 600 17.14 -2.08 -13.87
C VAL A 600 17.26 -3.53 -14.29
N VAL A 601 18.30 -3.86 -15.06
CA VAL A 601 18.61 -5.19 -15.57
C VAL A 601 20.04 -5.55 -15.22
N HIS A 602 20.27 -6.79 -14.77
CA HIS A 602 21.61 -7.27 -14.46
C HIS A 602 22.52 -7.26 -15.69
N PRO A 603 23.83 -6.97 -15.57
CA PRO A 603 24.75 -6.95 -16.71
C PRO A 603 24.76 -8.22 -17.57
N ASP A 604 24.69 -9.41 -16.95
CA ASP A 604 24.64 -10.67 -17.69
C ASP A 604 23.35 -10.82 -18.52
N ASP A 605 22.21 -10.41 -17.93
CA ASP A 605 20.90 -10.43 -18.62
C ASP A 605 20.84 -9.42 -19.76
N ALA A 606 21.47 -8.25 -19.57
CA ALA A 606 21.59 -7.21 -20.60
C ALA A 606 22.48 -7.70 -21.76
N ALA A 607 23.64 -8.30 -21.45
CA ALA A 607 24.55 -8.84 -22.45
C ALA A 607 23.91 -9.91 -23.34
N ILE A 608 23.16 -10.88 -22.74
CA ILE A 608 22.43 -11.92 -23.48
C ILE A 608 21.43 -11.31 -24.48
N ARG A 609 20.88 -10.11 -24.17
CA ARG A 609 19.86 -9.41 -24.97
C ARG A 609 20.41 -8.29 -25.85
N GLY A 610 21.73 -8.05 -25.80
CA GLY A 610 22.38 -6.96 -26.55
C GLY A 610 21.89 -5.59 -26.13
N LEU A 611 21.66 -5.36 -24.82
CA LEU A 611 21.16 -4.10 -24.30
C LEU A 611 22.30 -3.27 -23.71
N ASP A 612 22.47 -2.05 -24.16
CA ASP A 612 23.40 -1.07 -23.62
C ASP A 612 22.71 -0.23 -22.54
N ASP A 613 23.49 0.25 -21.56
CA ASP A 613 22.98 1.18 -20.53
C ASP A 613 22.39 2.44 -21.15
N GLY A 614 21.23 2.86 -20.71
CA GLY A 614 20.48 4.00 -21.25
C GLY A 614 19.68 3.67 -22.51
N ALA A 615 19.76 2.47 -23.09
CA ALA A 615 18.98 2.11 -24.26
C ALA A 615 17.47 2.13 -23.96
N ARG A 616 16.66 2.42 -25.01
CA ARG A 616 15.20 2.28 -24.93
C ARG A 616 14.85 0.81 -25.10
N VAL A 617 14.05 0.29 -24.18
CA VAL A 617 13.63 -1.12 -24.16
C VAL A 617 12.12 -1.25 -24.05
N ARG A 618 11.60 -2.35 -24.57
CA ARG A 618 10.26 -2.84 -24.32
C ARG A 618 10.33 -3.97 -23.31
N VAL A 619 9.57 -3.85 -22.22
CA VAL A 619 9.34 -4.90 -21.23
C VAL A 619 7.94 -5.43 -21.44
N PHE A 620 7.76 -6.72 -21.62
CA PHE A 620 6.46 -7.27 -22.05
C PHE A 620 6.25 -8.72 -21.63
N ASN A 621 4.97 -9.10 -21.61
CA ASN A 621 4.49 -10.49 -21.55
C ASN A 621 3.17 -10.63 -22.34
N ASP A 622 2.41 -11.70 -22.12
CA ASP A 622 1.15 -11.94 -22.85
C ASP A 622 0.01 -11.00 -22.41
N ARG A 623 0.11 -10.33 -21.21
CA ARG A 623 -0.87 -9.36 -20.75
C ARG A 623 -0.70 -7.98 -21.38
N GLY A 624 0.53 -7.61 -21.73
CA GLY A 624 0.83 -6.31 -22.31
C GLY A 624 2.32 -5.98 -22.24
N GLY A 625 2.64 -4.67 -22.39
CA GLY A 625 4.02 -4.22 -22.31
C GLY A 625 4.14 -2.71 -22.19
N PHE A 626 5.32 -2.26 -21.77
CA PHE A 626 5.63 -0.83 -21.62
C PHE A 626 7.03 -0.52 -22.15
N LEU A 627 7.25 0.75 -22.48
CA LEU A 627 8.54 1.26 -22.92
C LEU A 627 9.23 2.03 -21.80
N SER A 628 10.56 1.86 -21.68
CA SER A 628 11.35 2.49 -20.62
C SER A 628 12.81 2.61 -21.03
N ALA A 629 13.58 3.43 -20.29
CA ALA A 629 15.04 3.39 -20.37
C ALA A 629 15.58 2.22 -19.55
N VAL A 630 16.61 1.52 -20.01
CA VAL A 630 17.29 0.49 -19.23
C VAL A 630 18.48 1.09 -18.47
N ARG A 631 18.65 0.66 -17.21
CA ARG A 631 19.85 0.84 -16.41
C ARG A 631 20.49 -0.52 -16.19
N VAL A 632 21.71 -0.68 -16.70
CA VAL A 632 22.46 -1.91 -16.52
C VAL A 632 23.21 -1.84 -15.20
N SER A 633 22.81 -2.64 -14.22
CA SER A 633 23.36 -2.57 -12.85
C SER A 633 23.21 -3.88 -12.10
N ASP A 634 24.19 -4.21 -11.25
CA ASP A 634 24.15 -5.31 -10.29
C ASP A 634 23.18 -5.09 -9.11
N ASP A 635 22.49 -3.96 -9.08
CA ASP A 635 21.40 -3.73 -8.13
C ASP A 635 20.23 -4.69 -8.35
N ALA A 636 19.92 -5.07 -9.59
CA ALA A 636 19.06 -6.20 -9.90
C ALA A 636 19.87 -7.50 -9.85
N PRO A 637 19.37 -8.61 -9.26
CA PRO A 637 20.03 -9.90 -9.38
C PRO A 637 19.83 -10.49 -10.78
N PRO A 638 20.69 -11.45 -11.21
CA PRO A 638 20.46 -12.18 -12.44
C PRO A 638 19.06 -12.81 -12.49
N GLY A 639 18.41 -12.74 -13.65
CA GLY A 639 17.06 -13.27 -13.87
C GLY A 639 15.93 -12.38 -13.34
N VAL A 640 16.22 -11.13 -12.91
CA VAL A 640 15.22 -10.19 -12.38
C VAL A 640 15.31 -8.84 -13.07
N VAL A 641 14.15 -8.33 -13.47
CA VAL A 641 13.97 -6.92 -13.88
C VAL A 641 13.35 -6.16 -12.73
N VAL A 642 13.91 -5.02 -12.39
CA VAL A 642 13.34 -4.10 -11.39
C VAL A 642 12.76 -2.89 -12.12
N ALA A 643 11.44 -2.71 -12.03
CA ALA A 643 10.73 -1.58 -12.63
C ALA A 643 10.10 -0.69 -11.55
N PRO A 644 10.81 0.34 -11.06
CA PRO A 644 10.24 1.26 -10.09
C PRO A 644 8.98 1.94 -10.63
N THR A 645 7.96 2.11 -9.76
CA THR A 645 6.66 2.69 -10.13
C THR A 645 6.45 4.07 -9.52
N GLY A 646 5.51 4.84 -10.08
CA GLY A 646 5.07 6.12 -9.53
C GLY A 646 4.89 7.22 -10.56
N TRP A 647 5.51 7.14 -11.73
CA TRP A 647 5.29 8.09 -12.82
C TRP A 647 3.87 7.97 -13.37
N TRP A 648 3.33 9.05 -13.90
CA TRP A 648 2.05 9.06 -14.59
C TRP A 648 2.17 8.48 -16.00
N SER A 649 1.02 8.15 -16.62
CA SER A 649 1.00 7.54 -17.96
C SER A 649 1.67 8.42 -19.02
N GLU A 650 1.59 9.75 -18.88
CA GLU A 650 2.25 10.71 -19.81
C GLU A 650 3.78 10.65 -19.78
N ASP A 651 4.37 10.11 -18.71
CA ASP A 651 5.82 9.93 -18.58
C ASP A 651 6.32 8.66 -19.30
N TYR A 652 5.41 7.73 -19.61
CA TYR A 652 5.72 6.52 -20.38
C TYR A 652 5.42 6.72 -21.86
N GLU A 653 6.37 6.36 -22.73
CA GLU A 653 6.11 6.29 -24.15
C GLU A 653 5.03 5.21 -24.42
N GLY A 654 3.94 5.59 -25.09
CA GLY A 654 2.77 4.72 -25.29
C GLY A 654 1.71 4.79 -24.18
N GLY A 655 1.93 5.59 -23.12
CA GLY A 655 0.90 5.91 -22.13
C GLY A 655 0.59 4.81 -21.12
N VAL A 656 1.42 3.75 -21.01
CA VAL A 656 1.24 2.64 -20.07
C VAL A 656 2.56 2.31 -19.38
N GLY A 657 2.48 1.93 -18.11
CA GLY A 657 3.61 1.60 -17.27
C GLY A 657 3.69 0.11 -16.90
N PRO A 658 4.48 -0.26 -15.88
CA PRO A 658 4.69 -1.65 -15.47
C PRO A 658 3.43 -2.44 -15.16
N GLN A 659 2.35 -1.77 -14.78
CA GLN A 659 1.05 -2.41 -14.49
C GLN A 659 0.39 -3.04 -15.72
N ALA A 660 0.83 -2.71 -16.93
CA ALA A 660 0.38 -3.38 -18.15
C ALA A 660 0.77 -4.88 -18.18
N THR A 661 1.82 -5.26 -17.44
CA THR A 661 2.32 -6.65 -17.40
C THR A 661 1.85 -7.43 -16.16
N THR A 662 1.32 -6.78 -15.13
CA THR A 662 0.93 -7.42 -13.86
C THR A 662 -0.43 -8.09 -13.96
N SER A 663 -0.67 -9.14 -13.14
CA SER A 663 -1.91 -9.92 -13.12
C SER A 663 -2.92 -9.38 -12.12
N GLN A 664 -4.22 -9.55 -12.41
CA GLN A 664 -5.33 -9.35 -11.49
C GLN A 664 -5.57 -10.55 -10.55
N GLU A 665 -4.81 -11.63 -10.67
CA GLU A 665 -4.93 -12.78 -9.79
C GLU A 665 -4.68 -12.39 -8.33
N LEU A 666 -5.39 -13.08 -7.43
CA LEU A 666 -5.42 -12.78 -6.00
C LEU A 666 -4.82 -13.91 -5.19
N THR A 667 -4.27 -13.59 -4.02
CA THR A 667 -3.86 -14.58 -3.02
C THR A 667 -5.09 -15.28 -2.44
N ALA A 668 -4.95 -16.56 -2.07
CA ALA A 668 -6.03 -17.37 -1.48
C ALA A 668 -6.55 -16.79 -0.15
N LEU A 669 -5.69 -16.10 0.62
CA LEU A 669 -6.06 -15.37 1.82
C LEU A 669 -5.66 -13.91 1.71
N GLY A 670 -6.51 -13.01 2.20
CA GLY A 670 -6.34 -11.58 2.12
C GLY A 670 -6.63 -11.00 0.74
N ALA A 671 -6.94 -11.83 -0.27
CA ALA A 671 -7.34 -11.44 -1.63
C ALA A 671 -6.48 -10.30 -2.23
N ALA A 672 -5.18 -10.29 -1.94
CA ALA A 672 -4.25 -9.28 -2.42
C ALA A 672 -3.71 -9.63 -3.82
N PRO A 673 -3.39 -8.64 -4.67
CA PRO A 673 -2.86 -8.91 -6.01
C PRO A 673 -1.42 -9.44 -5.97
N ILE A 674 -1.12 -10.36 -6.88
CA ILE A 674 0.17 -11.03 -6.99
C ILE A 674 1.13 -10.32 -7.96
N PHE A 675 1.31 -9.01 -7.81
CA PHE A 675 2.05 -8.13 -8.75
C PHE A 675 3.44 -8.63 -9.16
N ASN A 676 4.16 -9.33 -8.26
CA ASN A 676 5.52 -9.80 -8.49
C ASN A 676 5.56 -11.28 -8.92
N ASP A 677 4.43 -11.98 -8.98
CA ASP A 677 4.30 -13.23 -9.74
C ASP A 677 4.11 -12.87 -11.21
N ASN A 678 5.16 -12.35 -11.80
CA ASN A 678 5.13 -11.70 -13.10
C ASN A 678 6.41 -12.02 -13.87
N ARG A 679 6.27 -12.78 -14.95
CA ARG A 679 7.35 -13.08 -15.89
C ARG A 679 7.27 -12.17 -17.09
N VAL A 680 8.43 -11.65 -17.50
CA VAL A 680 8.57 -10.74 -18.64
C VAL A 680 9.77 -11.12 -19.51
N GLU A 681 9.78 -10.56 -20.70
CA GLU A 681 10.97 -10.46 -21.54
C GLU A 681 11.31 -8.99 -21.79
N VAL A 682 12.58 -8.72 -22.06
CA VAL A 682 13.09 -7.37 -22.36
C VAL A 682 13.80 -7.41 -23.71
N GLU A 683 13.40 -6.53 -24.61
CA GLU A 683 14.02 -6.37 -25.93
C GLU A 683 14.32 -4.90 -26.20
N GLN A 684 15.25 -4.64 -27.10
CA GLN A 684 15.51 -3.27 -27.56
C GLN A 684 14.27 -2.72 -28.26
N ALA A 685 13.81 -1.54 -27.86
CA ALA A 685 12.67 -0.89 -28.51
C ALA A 685 13.02 -0.57 -29.97
N ARG A 686 12.16 -0.95 -30.91
CA ARG A 686 12.31 -0.56 -32.32
C ARG A 686 12.07 0.94 -32.45
N SER A 687 12.94 1.64 -33.17
CA SER A 687 12.72 3.05 -33.48
C SER A 687 11.35 3.24 -34.15
N ALA A 688 10.58 4.25 -33.73
CA ALA A 688 9.25 4.57 -34.24
C ALA A 688 9.28 4.94 -35.74
N GLY A 689 9.42 3.93 -36.61
CA GLY A 689 9.43 4.02 -38.06
C GLY A 689 8.68 2.89 -38.77
N ALA A 690 8.22 1.88 -38.02
CA ALA A 690 7.44 0.76 -38.54
C ALA A 690 6.17 0.61 -37.71
N GLY A 691 5.02 0.92 -38.31
CA GLY A 691 3.71 1.01 -37.70
C GLY A 691 3.39 -0.10 -36.69
N LEU A 692 2.88 0.30 -35.54
CA LEU A 692 2.19 -0.56 -34.59
C LEU A 692 0.93 -1.11 -35.27
N SER A 693 1.01 -2.29 -35.87
CA SER A 693 -0.19 -3.07 -36.19
C SER A 693 -0.70 -3.67 -34.88
N THR A 694 -1.83 -3.18 -34.41
CA THR A 694 -2.64 -3.85 -33.37
C THR A 694 -2.88 -5.30 -33.79
N PRO A 695 -2.72 -6.29 -32.90
CA PRO A 695 -3.15 -7.65 -33.19
C PRO A 695 -4.67 -7.65 -33.37
N SER A 696 -5.14 -8.02 -34.56
CA SER A 696 -6.55 -8.28 -34.83
C SER A 696 -7.01 -9.47 -33.99
N VAL A 697 -8.05 -9.25 -33.19
CA VAL A 697 -8.80 -10.33 -32.53
C VAL A 697 -9.34 -11.26 -33.63
N PRO A 698 -9.15 -12.58 -33.53
CA PRO A 698 -9.72 -13.53 -34.49
C PRO A 698 -11.25 -13.47 -34.41
N GLY A 699 -11.89 -13.08 -35.50
CA GLY A 699 -13.33 -13.12 -35.63
C GLY A 699 -13.84 -14.57 -35.48
N THR A 700 -14.84 -14.75 -34.65
CA THR A 700 -15.63 -15.96 -34.61
C THR A 700 -16.54 -15.97 -35.82
N ASP A 701 -16.16 -16.74 -36.86
CA ASP A 701 -17.08 -17.18 -37.90
C ASP A 701 -18.15 -18.08 -37.27
N ARG A 702 -19.39 -17.64 -37.30
CA ARG A 702 -20.57 -18.49 -37.16
C ARG A 702 -21.31 -18.51 -38.47
N SER A 703 -21.21 -19.61 -39.18
CA SER A 703 -22.21 -20.10 -40.12
C SER A 703 -23.22 -20.99 -39.42
#